data_3527eb20f439cf176e32250db48c9b0c
#
_entry.id   3527eb20f439cf176e32250db48c9b0c
#
_cell.length_a   1.000
_cell.length_b   1.000
_cell.length_c   1.000
_cell.angle_alpha   90.00
_cell.angle_beta   90.00
_cell.angle_gamma   90.00
#
_symmetry.space_group_name_H-M   'P 1'
#
loop_
_entity.id
_entity.type
_entity.pdbx_description
1 polymer ?
#
loop_
_entity_poly.entity_id
_entity_poly.type
_entity_poly.pdbx_seq_one_letter_code
_entity_poly.pdbx_strand_id
1 'polypeptide(L)'
;MVIYVIIFLIAVCLGMAISVYSFGTGSKRAKIFKEIYFSIEDIDGIGVLYTKTGEFSAILTMQNPVQKFCADINEYNSFSNLLSSLMSTLGEGYSIHKQDVFTKKKFQCTDEGNKEFLSESYFRYFKGREYTDCSTYIVITQENKKSRLFSYDDKKWKDFLVKVGKVRDQLRDRGVSSRFLSVSEAKLYVDQYLSQNYTSKNVSLNNFNVKDDQIGIGDRKFKVYSLVDVDNIVLPTLIRPYTNIEVNNISMPVDLMSMVDSIPEAKSVVFNQVIFLPSQKQEMSRLAKKKNRHASLPNPSNQIAVEDIKKVEELIARENKQLVYCHFNLVVTVDVKADLQKCTNHLENTFGRIGIQISQRAYNQLELFVSTFPGNCYSLNKDYDRFLTLSDAAGCLMYKEKLPKSEDTPLKVYYTDRQGVPVAIDISGKEGKRKLTDNSNFFCLGPSGSGKSFHMNSVVRQLWEQNTDVVMVDTGNSYEGLCEYVGGKYISYTEEHPITMNPFRIQREELNVEKMDFLKNLIMLIWKGNSAIPTKIEELLIEQVIKEYYEAYFVGFKGYNKSQIDALHKKFLIETATEGKPTDTNKEVEERIWKKIKEMEDRRKALVVDELSFNSFFEYSTERIPYICSENKITGIDLSSYNYSLSEFYRGGTYERTLNENIDSSLFDETFIVFEIDTIKDNKTLFPLVTLIIMDVFIQKMRIKKNRKVLVIEEAWKAVASPMMAEYIKYLYKTARKFWAMVGVVTQELQDIIGSPIVKEAIINNSDVTILLDQGKFKERFDDIKAVLGLTDVECRKIFTINRLENTEGRSFFREVFIRRGLASDVYGVEEPRECYMTYTTERAEKEALKLYKEQLQCSHQEAIEAYCRDWSLSGISKSLAFAQKVNNAGQVLNLKQNK
;
A
#
# COMPACT_ATOMS: atom_id res chain seq x y z
N MET A 1 -16.09 87.38 37.63
CA MET A 1 -16.45 86.76 36.37
C MET A 1 -15.22 86.41 35.53
N VAL A 2 -14.34 87.40 35.18
CA VAL A 2 -13.15 87.11 34.36
C VAL A 2 -12.19 86.08 34.94
N ILE A 3 -11.96 86.09 36.25
CA ILE A 3 -11.08 85.13 36.91
C ILE A 3 -11.64 83.68 36.81
N TYR A 4 -12.93 83.49 36.92
CA TYR A 4 -13.56 82.17 36.79
C TYR A 4 -13.53 81.59 35.37
N VAL A 5 -13.60 82.48 34.37
CA VAL A 5 -13.47 82.09 32.95
C VAL A 5 -12.02 81.64 32.65
N ILE A 6 -11.03 82.37 33.24
CA ILE A 6 -9.63 82.00 33.10
C ILE A 6 -9.31 80.65 33.77
N ILE A 7 -9.84 80.46 35.00
CA ILE A 7 -9.69 79.19 35.69
C ILE A 7 -10.36 78.02 34.90
N PHE A 8 -11.54 78.30 34.35
CA PHE A 8 -12.22 77.31 33.51
C PHE A 8 -11.44 77.00 32.24
N LEU A 9 -10.93 77.97 31.56
CA LEU A 9 -10.06 77.79 30.37
C LEU A 9 -8.77 76.99 30.70
N ILE A 10 -8.12 77.37 31.82
CA ILE A 10 -6.95 76.58 32.30
C ILE A 10 -7.31 75.16 32.64
N ALA A 11 -8.42 74.94 33.29
CA ALA A 11 -8.88 73.58 33.61
C ALA A 11 -9.22 72.76 32.34
N VAL A 12 -9.84 73.39 31.32
CA VAL A 12 -10.10 72.83 30.02
C VAL A 12 -8.79 72.47 29.26
N CYS A 13 -7.85 73.42 29.27
CA CYS A 13 -6.54 73.22 28.66
C CYS A 13 -5.73 72.18 29.36
N LEU A 14 -5.77 72.13 30.72
CA LEU A 14 -5.14 71.04 31.47
C LEU A 14 -5.82 69.66 31.24
N GLY A 15 -7.15 69.64 31.16
CA GLY A 15 -7.90 68.43 30.82
C GLY A 15 -7.59 67.92 29.40
N MET A 16 -7.48 68.87 28.41
CA MET A 16 -7.03 68.50 27.05
C MET A 16 -5.57 68.06 27.04
N ALA A 17 -4.65 68.73 27.76
CA ALA A 17 -3.26 68.30 27.86
C ALA A 17 -3.10 66.90 28.53
N ILE A 18 -3.84 66.64 29.59
CA ILE A 18 -3.86 65.36 30.26
C ILE A 18 -4.49 64.31 29.34
N SER A 19 -5.54 64.64 28.60
CA SER A 19 -6.16 63.77 27.63
C SER A 19 -5.19 63.44 26.49
N VAL A 20 -4.55 64.44 25.86
CA VAL A 20 -3.54 64.26 24.82
C VAL A 20 -2.33 63.49 25.37
N TYR A 21 -1.90 63.74 26.60
CA TYR A 21 -0.80 63.03 27.21
C TYR A 21 -1.17 61.57 27.53
N SER A 22 -2.36 61.31 28.09
CA SER A 22 -2.85 59.98 28.36
C SER A 22 -3.21 59.19 27.08
N PHE A 23 -3.65 59.86 25.99
CA PHE A 23 -3.82 59.19 24.68
C PHE A 23 -2.52 59.12 23.88
N GLY A 24 -1.57 60.05 24.08
CA GLY A 24 -0.28 60.11 23.38
C GLY A 24 0.84 59.24 23.99
N THR A 25 0.80 59.06 25.32
CA THR A 25 1.76 58.23 26.07
C THR A 25 1.20 56.86 26.46
N GLY A 26 -0.04 56.59 26.02
CA GLY A 26 -0.49 55.18 26.07
C GLY A 26 0.57 54.37 25.38
N SER A 27 1.43 53.66 26.16
CA SER A 27 2.28 52.61 25.65
C SER A 27 1.39 51.83 24.68
N LYS A 28 1.79 51.77 23.41
CA LYS A 28 1.15 50.84 22.46
C LYS A 28 1.30 49.47 23.07
N ARG A 29 0.37 49.10 23.98
CA ARG A 29 0.29 47.74 24.47
C ARG A 29 0.20 46.90 23.23
N ALA A 30 1.22 46.11 23.01
CA ALA A 30 1.19 45.12 21.96
C ALA A 30 -0.10 44.31 22.15
N LYS A 31 -1.06 44.42 21.25
CA LYS A 31 -2.28 43.63 21.30
C LYS A 31 -1.84 42.16 21.23
N ILE A 32 -1.94 41.47 22.35
CA ILE A 32 -1.70 40.03 22.36
C ILE A 32 -2.92 39.40 21.74
N PHE A 33 -2.80 38.87 20.54
CA PHE A 33 -3.94 38.26 19.83
C PHE A 33 -4.60 37.11 20.60
N LYS A 34 -3.88 36.44 21.51
CA LYS A 34 -4.46 35.48 22.46
C LYS A 34 -5.54 36.08 23.36
N GLU A 35 -5.56 37.41 23.49
CA GLU A 35 -6.62 38.10 24.27
C GLU A 35 -8.01 38.03 23.63
N ILE A 36 -8.15 37.49 22.43
CA ILE A 36 -9.44 37.12 21.82
C ILE A 36 -10.17 36.09 22.68
N TYR A 37 -9.41 35.16 23.23
CA TYR A 37 -9.99 34.13 24.11
C TYR A 37 -10.07 34.64 25.57
N PHE A 38 -11.20 34.39 26.18
CA PHE A 38 -11.38 34.59 27.62
C PHE A 38 -10.68 33.44 28.38
N SER A 39 -10.95 32.20 27.98
CA SER A 39 -10.36 30.99 28.55
C SER A 39 -10.35 29.84 27.56
N ILE A 40 -9.54 28.83 27.85
CA ILE A 40 -9.60 27.50 27.22
C ILE A 40 -9.68 26.51 28.35
N GLU A 41 -10.80 25.83 28.50
CA GLU A 41 -11.14 24.99 29.64
C GLU A 41 -11.31 23.53 29.25
N ASP A 42 -11.03 22.63 30.20
CA ASP A 42 -11.27 21.19 30.02
C ASP A 42 -12.69 20.86 30.43
N ILE A 43 -13.43 20.25 29.51
CA ILE A 43 -14.77 19.75 29.78
C ILE A 43 -14.89 18.36 29.19
N ASP A 44 -14.97 17.37 30.05
CA ASP A 44 -15.02 15.96 29.68
C ASP A 44 -13.87 15.53 28.74
N GLY A 45 -12.66 16.05 28.93
CA GLY A 45 -11.49 15.80 28.12
C GLY A 45 -11.44 16.59 26.81
N ILE A 46 -12.37 17.54 26.60
CA ILE A 46 -12.44 18.40 25.41
C ILE A 46 -11.94 19.79 25.77
N GLY A 47 -10.95 20.29 25.03
CA GLY A 47 -10.50 21.68 25.12
C GLY A 47 -11.48 22.64 24.47
N VAL A 48 -12.28 23.34 25.27
CA VAL A 48 -13.28 24.29 24.78
C VAL A 48 -12.73 25.71 24.88
N LEU A 49 -12.82 26.44 23.77
CA LEU A 49 -12.40 27.82 23.66
C LEU A 49 -13.60 28.73 23.95
N TYR A 50 -13.41 29.69 24.83
CA TYR A 50 -14.35 30.78 25.09
C TYR A 50 -13.77 32.07 24.55
N THR A 51 -14.53 32.74 23.68
CA THR A 51 -14.14 34.06 23.19
C THR A 51 -14.64 35.18 24.13
N LYS A 52 -14.00 36.36 24.10
CA LYS A 52 -14.50 37.53 24.85
C LYS A 52 -15.86 38.06 24.37
N THR A 53 -16.25 37.65 23.18
CA THR A 53 -17.56 37.96 22.58
C THR A 53 -18.62 36.91 22.96
N GLY A 54 -18.22 35.81 23.63
CA GLY A 54 -19.10 34.84 24.24
C GLY A 54 -19.41 33.64 23.36
N GLU A 55 -18.72 33.43 22.27
CA GLU A 55 -18.81 32.20 21.46
C GLU A 55 -18.11 31.03 22.16
N PHE A 56 -18.66 29.83 21.97
CA PHE A 56 -18.06 28.57 22.39
C PHE A 56 -17.51 27.86 21.17
N SER A 57 -16.32 27.29 21.31
CA SER A 57 -15.73 26.53 20.21
C SER A 57 -15.05 25.28 20.71
N ALA A 58 -15.19 24.18 19.96
CA ALA A 58 -14.44 22.94 20.15
C ALA A 58 -13.66 22.62 18.87
N ILE A 59 -12.43 22.16 19.04
CA ILE A 59 -11.55 21.79 17.92
C ILE A 59 -11.50 20.27 17.84
N LEU A 60 -11.84 19.75 16.66
CA LEU A 60 -11.76 18.34 16.30
C LEU A 60 -10.65 18.15 15.28
N THR A 61 -9.68 17.27 15.54
CA THR A 61 -8.79 16.81 14.48
C THR A 61 -9.43 15.65 13.74
N MET A 62 -9.28 15.59 12.43
CA MET A 62 -9.78 14.50 11.61
C MET A 62 -8.79 14.12 10.52
N GLN A 63 -8.92 12.89 10.03
CA GLN A 63 -8.22 12.44 8.83
C GLN A 63 -9.21 12.52 7.66
N ASN A 64 -8.89 13.29 6.61
CA ASN A 64 -9.70 13.30 5.40
C ASN A 64 -9.83 11.87 4.86
N PRO A 65 -11.04 11.39 4.53
CA PRO A 65 -11.24 10.00 4.11
C PRO A 65 -10.74 9.73 2.69
N VAL A 66 -10.93 10.68 1.78
CA VAL A 66 -10.59 10.55 0.36
C VAL A 66 -9.09 10.67 0.15
N GLN A 67 -8.47 9.64 -0.44
CA GLN A 67 -7.04 9.67 -0.74
C GLN A 67 -6.79 10.31 -2.10
N LYS A 68 -5.72 11.11 -2.22
CA LYS A 68 -5.29 11.70 -3.48
C LYS A 68 -5.00 10.60 -4.50
N PHE A 69 -5.53 10.76 -5.72
CA PHE A 69 -5.47 9.76 -6.78
C PHE A 69 -6.24 8.45 -6.48
N CYS A 70 -7.28 8.49 -5.63
CA CYS A 70 -8.13 7.31 -5.38
C CYS A 70 -8.86 6.81 -6.63
N ALA A 71 -9.02 7.66 -7.65
CA ALA A 71 -9.71 7.41 -8.92
C ALA A 71 -11.22 7.07 -8.80
N ASP A 72 -11.81 7.22 -7.62
CA ASP A 72 -13.23 6.94 -7.37
C ASP A 72 -14.03 8.21 -7.09
N ILE A 73 -14.87 8.58 -8.05
CA ILE A 73 -15.78 9.74 -7.97
C ILE A 73 -16.76 9.61 -6.80
N ASN A 74 -17.17 8.40 -6.45
CA ASN A 74 -18.13 8.16 -5.37
C ASN A 74 -17.58 8.53 -3.99
N GLU A 75 -16.28 8.37 -3.78
CA GLU A 75 -15.64 8.80 -2.53
C GLU A 75 -15.75 10.32 -2.34
N TYR A 76 -15.49 11.11 -3.40
CA TYR A 76 -15.64 12.58 -3.34
C TYR A 76 -17.08 12.99 -3.06
N ASN A 77 -18.04 12.40 -3.77
CA ASN A 77 -19.46 12.69 -3.58
C ASN A 77 -19.92 12.29 -2.17
N SER A 78 -19.54 11.13 -1.69
CA SER A 78 -19.90 10.62 -0.35
C SER A 78 -19.39 11.54 0.76
N PHE A 79 -18.15 12.02 0.65
CA PHE A 79 -17.60 12.92 1.65
C PHE A 79 -18.22 14.32 1.57
N SER A 80 -18.50 14.84 0.38
CA SER A 80 -19.21 16.11 0.20
C SER A 80 -20.62 16.06 0.81
N ASN A 81 -21.34 14.93 0.61
CA ASN A 81 -22.65 14.71 1.22
C ASN A 81 -22.57 14.58 2.75
N LEU A 82 -21.51 13.96 3.28
CA LEU A 82 -21.28 13.91 4.72
C LEU A 82 -21.10 15.31 5.30
N LEU A 83 -20.29 16.17 4.67
CA LEU A 83 -20.10 17.56 5.09
C LEU A 83 -21.43 18.33 5.11
N SER A 84 -22.25 18.17 4.08
CA SER A 84 -23.60 18.77 4.03
C SER A 84 -24.52 18.25 5.15
N SER A 85 -24.42 16.95 5.49
CA SER A 85 -25.15 16.35 6.61
C SER A 85 -24.71 16.90 7.97
N LEU A 86 -23.40 17.19 8.16
CA LEU A 86 -22.91 17.82 9.38
C LEU A 86 -23.50 19.23 9.56
N MET A 87 -23.63 20.00 8.46
CA MET A 87 -24.26 21.32 8.48
C MET A 87 -25.72 21.22 8.94
N SER A 88 -26.47 20.25 8.43
CA SER A 88 -27.85 20.01 8.83
C SER A 88 -28.00 19.59 10.30
N THR A 89 -27.07 18.79 10.82
CA THR A 89 -27.07 18.35 12.22
C THR A 89 -26.81 19.49 13.20
N LEU A 90 -25.91 20.39 12.88
CA LEU A 90 -25.61 21.56 13.72
C LEU A 90 -26.75 22.55 13.70
N GLY A 91 -27.24 22.91 12.50
CA GLY A 91 -28.36 23.81 12.32
C GLY A 91 -28.05 25.27 12.61
N GLU A 92 -29.11 26.08 12.74
CA GLU A 92 -29.03 27.56 12.94
C GLU A 92 -28.16 27.96 14.12
N GLY A 93 -27.35 29.01 13.94
CA GLY A 93 -26.51 29.63 14.98
C GLY A 93 -25.20 28.89 15.25
N TYR A 94 -24.80 28.01 14.34
CA TYR A 94 -23.50 27.36 14.37
C TYR A 94 -22.66 27.74 13.15
N SER A 95 -21.35 27.56 13.27
CA SER A 95 -20.44 27.59 12.16
C SER A 95 -19.50 26.37 12.17
N ILE A 96 -19.14 25.92 11.00
CA ILE A 96 -18.09 24.93 10.77
C ILE A 96 -16.92 25.67 10.13
N HIS A 97 -15.76 25.63 10.78
CA HIS A 97 -14.54 26.16 10.25
C HIS A 97 -13.54 25.01 10.09
N LYS A 98 -13.44 24.46 8.86
CA LYS A 98 -12.45 23.45 8.53
C LYS A 98 -11.16 24.15 8.13
N GLN A 99 -10.05 23.69 8.69
CA GLN A 99 -8.70 24.18 8.45
C GLN A 99 -7.82 23.02 8.01
N ASP A 100 -7.39 23.04 6.74
CA ASP A 100 -6.38 22.11 6.24
C ASP A 100 -5.02 22.80 6.28
N VAL A 101 -4.14 22.27 7.13
CA VAL A 101 -2.80 22.83 7.38
C VAL A 101 -1.78 21.98 6.63
N PHE A 102 -1.27 22.53 5.55
CA PHE A 102 -0.19 21.95 4.76
C PHE A 102 1.15 22.46 5.24
N THR A 103 2.08 21.55 5.51
CA THR A 103 3.42 21.90 5.99
C THR A 103 4.47 21.19 5.15
N LYS A 104 5.48 21.94 4.70
CA LYS A 104 6.68 21.35 4.08
C LYS A 104 7.56 20.76 5.17
N LYS A 105 7.81 19.48 5.07
CA LYS A 105 8.69 18.72 5.97
C LYS A 105 9.84 18.12 5.20
N LYS A 106 10.92 17.81 5.91
CA LYS A 106 12.05 17.05 5.36
C LYS A 106 11.99 15.65 5.91
N PHE A 107 12.10 14.67 5.03
CA PHE A 107 12.10 13.27 5.44
C PHE A 107 13.29 13.00 6.36
N GLN A 108 13.00 12.39 7.49
CA GLN A 108 13.99 11.91 8.46
C GLN A 108 13.61 10.49 8.84
N CYS A 109 14.57 9.58 8.79
CA CYS A 109 14.35 8.23 9.28
C CYS A 109 14.26 8.24 10.79
N THR A 110 13.17 7.74 11.34
CA THR A 110 12.96 7.61 12.79
C THR A 110 13.37 6.25 13.33
N ASP A 111 13.65 5.27 12.46
CA ASP A 111 14.11 3.94 12.84
C ASP A 111 15.63 3.95 13.06
N GLU A 112 16.05 3.97 14.32
CA GLU A 112 17.46 3.97 14.75
C GLU A 112 18.02 2.55 15.00
N GLY A 113 17.34 1.48 14.53
CA GLY A 113 17.81 0.10 14.68
C GLY A 113 19.11 -0.18 13.90
N ASN A 114 19.80 -1.28 14.26
CA ASN A 114 20.94 -1.79 13.49
C ASN A 114 20.49 -2.07 12.06
N LYS A 115 21.00 -1.31 11.09
CA LYS A 115 20.55 -1.39 9.70
C LYS A 115 21.65 -2.00 8.84
N GLU A 116 21.22 -2.89 7.98
CA GLU A 116 22.07 -3.39 6.92
C GLU A 116 22.50 -2.24 5.96
N PHE A 117 23.65 -2.38 5.35
CA PHE A 117 24.25 -1.36 4.47
C PHE A 117 23.30 -0.82 3.38
N LEU A 118 22.55 -1.71 2.71
CA LEU A 118 21.61 -1.27 1.67
C LEU A 118 20.42 -0.48 2.25
N SER A 119 19.96 -0.84 3.43
CA SER A 119 18.93 -0.10 4.15
C SER A 119 19.44 1.28 4.61
N GLU A 120 20.69 1.37 5.10
CA GLU A 120 21.30 2.65 5.42
C GLU A 120 21.46 3.55 4.20
N SER A 121 21.92 2.98 3.06
CA SER A 121 22.02 3.69 1.79
C SER A 121 20.64 4.20 1.32
N TYR A 122 19.59 3.38 1.45
CA TYR A 122 18.23 3.76 1.12
C TYR A 122 17.78 4.99 1.91
N PHE A 123 17.86 4.94 3.24
CA PHE A 123 17.43 6.07 4.08
C PHE A 123 18.33 7.31 3.94
N ARG A 124 19.62 7.13 3.72
CA ARG A 124 20.55 8.23 3.42
C ARG A 124 20.17 8.95 2.12
N TYR A 125 19.76 8.21 1.09
CA TYR A 125 19.33 8.76 -0.20
C TYR A 125 18.07 9.65 -0.04
N PHE A 126 17.13 9.25 0.81
CA PHE A 126 15.89 10.01 1.03
C PHE A 126 16.02 11.10 2.11
N LYS A 127 17.08 11.08 2.92
CA LYS A 127 17.27 12.03 4.02
C LYS A 127 17.26 13.48 3.50
N GLY A 128 16.40 14.30 4.09
CA GLY A 128 16.27 15.72 3.73
C GLY A 128 15.38 15.99 2.51
N ARG A 129 14.81 14.97 1.85
CA ARG A 129 13.84 15.14 0.76
C ARG A 129 12.62 15.87 1.27
N GLU A 130 12.21 16.95 0.59
CA GLU A 130 11.05 17.72 0.97
C GLU A 130 9.75 17.07 0.53
N TYR A 131 8.74 17.14 1.39
CA TYR A 131 7.39 16.66 1.11
C TYR A 131 6.36 17.54 1.81
N THR A 132 5.11 17.48 1.34
CA THR A 132 3.98 18.13 2.00
C THR A 132 3.26 17.14 2.90
N ASP A 133 3.03 17.53 4.15
CA ASP A 133 2.13 16.83 5.08
C ASP A 133 0.89 17.67 5.31
N CYS A 134 -0.27 17.04 5.49
CA CYS A 134 -1.53 17.71 5.73
C CYS A 134 -2.14 17.25 7.06
N SER A 135 -2.51 18.23 7.90
CA SER A 135 -3.29 18.02 9.12
C SER A 135 -4.59 18.80 9.03
N THR A 136 -5.72 18.12 9.30
CA THR A 136 -7.05 18.74 9.19
C THR A 136 -7.67 18.93 10.56
N TYR A 137 -8.18 20.13 10.80
CA TYR A 137 -8.93 20.52 11.99
C TYR A 137 -10.31 21.04 11.60
N ILE A 138 -11.32 20.69 12.39
CA ILE A 138 -12.67 21.27 12.31
C ILE A 138 -12.93 21.99 13.61
N VAL A 139 -13.17 23.28 13.52
CA VAL A 139 -13.58 24.11 14.64
C VAL A 139 -15.09 24.32 14.53
N ILE A 140 -15.83 23.81 15.49
CA ILE A 140 -17.28 24.00 15.60
C ILE A 140 -17.52 25.13 16.57
N THR A 141 -18.17 26.20 16.12
CA THR A 141 -18.42 27.39 16.93
C THR A 141 -19.92 27.65 17.04
N GLN A 142 -20.40 27.90 18.23
CA GLN A 142 -21.77 28.38 18.48
C GLN A 142 -21.77 29.89 18.54
N GLU A 143 -22.62 30.53 17.71
CA GLU A 143 -22.79 31.98 17.69
C GLU A 143 -23.40 32.49 19.01
N ASN A 144 -22.83 33.52 19.56
CA ASN A 144 -23.48 34.26 20.63
C ASN A 144 -24.10 35.57 20.06
N LYS A 145 -25.42 35.73 20.19
CA LYS A 145 -26.04 36.99 19.82
C LYS A 145 -25.55 38.08 20.79
N LYS A 146 -24.84 39.09 20.30
CA LYS A 146 -24.24 40.16 21.07
C LYS A 146 -25.25 40.78 22.04
N SER A 147 -25.13 40.43 23.32
CA SER A 147 -25.80 41.10 24.43
C SER A 147 -24.79 42.05 25.06
N ARG A 148 -25.23 43.24 25.55
CA ARG A 148 -24.35 44.15 26.27
C ARG A 148 -23.77 43.57 27.58
N LEU A 149 -24.37 42.49 28.08
CA LEU A 149 -23.91 41.77 29.26
C LEU A 149 -23.69 40.31 28.88
N PHE A 150 -22.50 39.83 29.10
CA PHE A 150 -22.22 38.39 29.01
C PHE A 150 -22.97 37.66 30.11
N SER A 151 -23.84 36.76 29.77
CA SER A 151 -24.48 35.83 30.69
C SER A 151 -24.19 34.40 30.26
N TYR A 152 -23.67 33.61 31.17
CA TYR A 152 -23.50 32.20 30.98
C TYR A 152 -24.90 31.54 30.91
N ASP A 153 -25.15 30.77 29.85
CA ASP A 153 -26.40 30.06 29.65
C ASP A 153 -26.11 28.54 29.60
N ASP A 154 -26.38 27.86 30.71
CA ASP A 154 -26.17 26.43 30.88
C ASP A 154 -26.95 25.59 29.84
N LYS A 155 -28.10 26.07 29.40
CA LYS A 155 -28.90 25.37 28.39
C LYS A 155 -28.23 25.39 27.00
N LYS A 156 -27.70 26.54 26.61
CA LYS A 156 -26.92 26.67 25.36
C LYS A 156 -25.65 25.82 25.40
N TRP A 157 -25.01 25.81 26.53
CA TRP A 157 -23.83 25.03 26.77
C TRP A 157 -24.09 23.52 26.60
N LYS A 158 -25.14 22.99 27.24
CA LYS A 158 -25.54 21.58 27.11
C LYS A 158 -25.93 21.24 25.66
N ASP A 159 -26.65 22.10 24.96
CA ASP A 159 -26.98 21.94 23.53
C ASP A 159 -25.72 21.89 22.67
N PHE A 160 -24.77 22.78 22.96
CA PHE A 160 -23.47 22.77 22.24
C PHE A 160 -22.74 21.43 22.38
N LEU A 161 -22.58 20.91 23.59
CA LEU A 161 -21.90 19.63 23.81
C LEU A 161 -22.59 18.45 23.10
N VAL A 162 -23.95 18.43 23.18
CA VAL A 162 -24.74 17.39 22.50
C VAL A 162 -24.53 17.45 20.99
N LYS A 163 -24.55 18.63 20.36
CA LYS A 163 -24.37 18.77 18.91
C LYS A 163 -22.96 18.45 18.46
N VAL A 164 -21.94 18.87 19.20
CA VAL A 164 -20.55 18.54 18.96
C VAL A 164 -20.33 17.02 19.06
N GLY A 165 -20.92 16.37 20.05
CA GLY A 165 -20.91 14.92 20.19
C GLY A 165 -21.54 14.21 18.97
N LYS A 166 -22.72 14.68 18.50
CA LYS A 166 -23.37 14.15 17.29
C LYS A 166 -22.50 14.26 16.04
N VAL A 167 -21.79 15.37 15.86
CA VAL A 167 -20.86 15.54 14.72
C VAL A 167 -19.75 14.50 14.77
N ARG A 168 -19.13 14.28 15.95
CA ARG A 168 -18.11 13.24 16.13
C ARG A 168 -18.65 11.85 15.79
N ASP A 169 -19.85 11.54 16.30
CA ASP A 169 -20.45 10.24 16.08
C ASP A 169 -20.80 10.00 14.60
N GLN A 170 -21.33 11.00 13.90
CA GLN A 170 -21.56 10.92 12.45
C GLN A 170 -20.28 10.70 11.64
N LEU A 171 -19.18 11.37 12.00
CA LEU A 171 -17.88 11.14 11.36
C LEU A 171 -17.40 9.71 11.59
N ARG A 172 -17.50 9.20 12.84
CA ARG A 172 -17.13 7.84 13.20
C ARG A 172 -17.96 6.79 12.47
N ASP A 173 -19.27 6.96 12.40
CA ASP A 173 -20.20 6.04 11.73
C ASP A 173 -19.93 5.93 10.22
N ARG A 174 -19.34 6.96 9.62
CA ARG A 174 -18.86 6.97 8.24
C ARG A 174 -17.39 6.55 8.09
N GLY A 175 -16.78 6.01 9.14
CA GLY A 175 -15.40 5.53 9.12
C GLY A 175 -14.33 6.63 9.09
N VAL A 176 -14.70 7.89 9.36
CA VAL A 176 -13.77 9.01 9.42
C VAL A 176 -13.13 9.07 10.81
N SER A 177 -11.82 8.83 10.87
CA SER A 177 -11.08 8.94 12.13
C SER A 177 -11.05 10.40 12.60
N SER A 178 -11.57 10.65 13.79
CA SER A 178 -11.66 11.98 14.38
C SER A 178 -11.61 11.95 15.90
N ARG A 179 -11.03 12.99 16.52
CA ARG A 179 -11.00 13.17 17.97
C ARG A 179 -10.95 14.65 18.33
N PHE A 180 -11.48 15.00 19.48
CA PHE A 180 -11.34 16.35 20.03
C PHE A 180 -9.93 16.58 20.56
N LEU A 181 -9.47 17.83 20.47
CA LEU A 181 -8.23 18.26 21.09
C LEU A 181 -8.43 18.47 22.60
N SER A 182 -7.45 18.05 23.39
CA SER A 182 -7.32 18.42 24.80
C SER A 182 -6.96 19.91 24.93
N VAL A 183 -7.03 20.45 26.14
CA VAL A 183 -6.68 21.85 26.41
C VAL A 183 -5.25 22.17 25.99
N SER A 184 -4.30 21.28 26.28
CA SER A 184 -2.91 21.49 25.91
C SER A 184 -2.68 21.48 24.40
N GLU A 185 -3.34 20.56 23.69
CA GLU A 185 -3.30 20.49 22.22
C GLU A 185 -3.99 21.69 21.56
N ALA A 186 -5.14 22.11 22.09
CA ALA A 186 -5.84 23.29 21.59
C ALA A 186 -4.98 24.57 21.76
N LYS A 187 -4.33 24.74 22.92
CA LYS A 187 -3.41 25.85 23.16
C LYS A 187 -2.22 25.83 22.19
N LEU A 188 -1.62 24.65 22.01
CA LEU A 188 -0.53 24.47 21.05
C LEU A 188 -0.95 24.82 19.62
N TYR A 189 -2.12 24.36 19.19
CA TYR A 189 -2.63 24.65 17.86
C TYR A 189 -2.87 26.15 17.63
N VAL A 190 -3.45 26.84 18.63
CA VAL A 190 -3.64 28.30 18.58
C VAL A 190 -2.29 29.01 18.49
N ASP A 191 -1.27 28.59 19.24
CA ASP A 191 0.08 29.17 19.20
C ASP A 191 0.77 28.90 17.85
N GLN A 192 0.60 27.71 17.27
CA GLN A 192 1.09 27.37 15.93
C GLN A 192 0.41 28.23 14.87
N TYR A 193 -0.89 28.42 14.95
CA TYR A 193 -1.62 29.28 14.01
C TYR A 193 -1.14 30.74 14.11
N LEU A 194 -0.99 31.29 15.33
CA LEU A 194 -0.47 32.62 15.60
C LEU A 194 0.92 32.85 15.02
N SER A 195 1.82 31.89 15.20
CA SER A 195 3.21 32.00 14.76
C SER A 195 3.43 31.55 13.32
N GLN A 196 2.42 30.96 12.68
CA GLN A 196 2.54 30.29 11.38
C GLN A 196 3.69 29.26 11.35
N ASN A 197 3.91 28.59 12.51
CA ASN A 197 4.94 27.57 12.68
C ASN A 197 4.33 26.26 13.18
N TYR A 198 4.14 25.30 12.27
CA TYR A 198 3.52 24.00 12.56
C TYR A 198 4.54 22.85 12.73
N THR A 199 5.84 23.16 12.61
CA THR A 199 6.90 22.13 12.69
C THR A 199 7.46 21.98 14.09
N SER A 200 7.32 22.97 14.97
CA SER A 200 7.85 22.96 16.35
C SER A 200 6.76 22.74 17.38
N LYS A 201 7.09 21.96 18.42
CA LYS A 201 6.26 21.82 19.63
C LYS A 201 6.43 23.01 20.59
N ASN A 202 7.58 23.68 20.54
CA ASN A 202 7.85 24.88 21.32
C ASN A 202 7.79 26.08 20.38
N VAL A 203 6.70 26.81 20.46
CA VAL A 203 6.43 27.96 19.58
C VAL A 203 6.75 29.25 20.31
N SER A 204 7.65 30.06 19.74
CA SER A 204 7.88 31.42 20.20
C SER A 204 6.92 32.38 19.46
N LEU A 205 6.21 33.23 20.22
CA LEU A 205 5.35 34.23 19.66
C LEU A 205 6.17 35.50 19.40
N ASN A 206 6.13 35.97 18.14
CA ASN A 206 6.81 37.18 17.70
C ASN A 206 5.80 38.28 17.37
N ASN A 207 6.25 39.53 17.33
CA ASN A 207 5.43 40.66 16.90
C ASN A 207 5.15 40.59 15.40
N PHE A 208 3.96 41.06 15.01
CA PHE A 208 3.58 41.20 13.61
C PHE A 208 4.13 42.52 13.00
N ASN A 209 4.73 42.41 11.83
CA ASN A 209 5.06 43.55 10.98
C ASN A 209 4.06 43.58 9.82
N VAL A 210 2.99 44.37 9.97
CA VAL A 210 1.90 44.43 9.01
C VAL A 210 2.24 45.45 7.93
N LYS A 211 2.19 44.97 6.68
CA LYS A 211 2.24 45.82 5.47
C LYS A 211 0.93 45.65 4.70
N ASP A 212 0.70 46.45 3.71
CA ASP A 212 -0.54 46.46 2.94
C ASP A 212 -0.83 45.10 2.24
N ASP A 213 0.21 44.44 1.79
CA ASP A 213 0.13 43.20 0.96
C ASP A 213 0.66 41.93 1.63
N GLN A 214 1.29 42.05 2.81
CA GLN A 214 1.91 40.94 3.52
C GLN A 214 2.08 41.22 5.02
N ILE A 215 2.20 40.17 5.79
CA ILE A 215 2.47 40.25 7.23
C ILE A 215 3.77 39.49 7.53
N GLY A 216 4.73 40.19 8.17
CA GLY A 216 5.96 39.59 8.67
C GLY A 216 5.81 39.10 10.10
N ILE A 217 6.39 37.96 10.44
CA ILE A 217 6.45 37.41 11.79
C ILE A 217 7.76 36.67 12.01
N GLY A 218 8.64 37.22 12.84
CA GLY A 218 9.96 36.64 13.08
C GLY A 218 10.77 36.45 11.78
N ASP A 219 11.15 35.22 11.49
CA ASP A 219 11.90 34.78 10.30
C ASP A 219 11.01 34.44 9.07
N ARG A 220 9.70 34.71 9.18
CA ARG A 220 8.69 34.35 8.19
C ARG A 220 7.88 35.55 7.77
N LYS A 221 7.29 35.42 6.59
CA LYS A 221 6.25 36.32 6.11
C LYS A 221 5.12 35.55 5.47
N PHE A 222 3.93 36.07 5.54
CA PHE A 222 2.76 35.41 4.97
C PHE A 222 1.80 36.40 4.31
N LYS A 223 0.96 35.88 3.44
CA LYS A 223 -0.13 36.59 2.78
C LYS A 223 -1.40 35.81 2.86
N VAL A 224 -2.51 36.48 3.06
CA VAL A 224 -3.85 35.91 3.04
C VAL A 224 -4.46 36.15 1.67
N TYR A 225 -4.81 35.08 0.98
CA TYR A 225 -5.49 35.10 -0.30
C TYR A 225 -6.95 34.73 -0.09
N SER A 226 -7.88 35.65 -0.31
CA SER A 226 -9.32 35.40 -0.17
C SER A 226 -9.94 34.99 -1.50
N LEU A 227 -10.85 34.01 -1.47
CA LEU A 227 -11.70 33.67 -2.62
C LEU A 227 -12.94 34.57 -2.69
N VAL A 228 -13.10 35.46 -1.71
CA VAL A 228 -14.21 36.40 -1.63
C VAL A 228 -13.64 37.79 -1.88
N ASP A 229 -14.07 38.46 -2.94
CA ASP A 229 -13.80 39.86 -3.19
C ASP A 229 -15.01 40.71 -2.83
N VAL A 230 -14.77 41.98 -2.47
CA VAL A 230 -15.81 42.94 -2.09
C VAL A 230 -16.85 43.16 -3.20
N ASP A 231 -16.42 43.19 -4.45
CA ASP A 231 -17.27 43.56 -5.58
C ASP A 231 -17.73 42.37 -6.40
N ASN A 232 -17.00 41.24 -6.37
CA ASN A 232 -17.30 40.13 -7.25
C ASN A 232 -16.75 38.78 -6.71
N ILE A 233 -17.56 37.74 -6.81
CA ILE A 233 -17.16 36.38 -6.58
C ILE A 233 -17.26 35.66 -7.90
N VAL A 234 -16.13 35.17 -8.41
CA VAL A 234 -16.09 34.38 -9.62
C VAL A 234 -15.93 32.93 -9.24
N LEU A 235 -16.97 32.18 -9.43
CA LEU A 235 -17.04 30.71 -9.22
C LEU A 235 -17.49 30.01 -10.52
N PRO A 236 -17.14 28.78 -10.77
CA PRO A 236 -17.63 28.04 -11.93
C PRO A 236 -19.15 27.88 -11.87
N THR A 237 -19.80 27.86 -13.03
CA THR A 237 -21.27 27.70 -13.15
C THR A 237 -21.77 26.37 -12.60
N LEU A 238 -20.93 25.33 -12.61
CA LEU A 238 -21.20 24.02 -12.01
C LEU A 238 -20.06 23.65 -11.09
N ILE A 239 -20.35 23.52 -9.80
CA ILE A 239 -19.38 23.11 -8.79
C ILE A 239 -19.57 21.63 -8.50
N ARG A 240 -18.49 20.84 -8.72
CA ARG A 240 -18.40 19.42 -8.34
C ARG A 240 -17.32 19.27 -7.28
N PRO A 241 -17.38 18.21 -6.44
CA PRO A 241 -16.35 17.96 -5.42
C PRO A 241 -15.03 17.49 -6.01
N TYR A 242 -14.93 17.31 -7.32
CA TYR A 242 -13.74 16.91 -8.04
C TYR A 242 -13.64 17.64 -9.38
N THR A 243 -12.43 17.75 -9.88
CA THR A 243 -12.11 18.05 -11.27
C THR A 243 -11.34 16.88 -11.88
N ASN A 244 -11.20 16.83 -13.19
CA ASN A 244 -10.46 15.78 -13.86
C ASN A 244 -9.13 16.33 -14.37
N ILE A 245 -8.08 15.55 -14.12
CA ILE A 245 -6.80 15.71 -14.81
C ILE A 245 -6.67 14.61 -15.86
N GLU A 246 -6.13 14.97 -17.02
CA GLU A 246 -5.88 14.01 -18.09
C GLU A 246 -4.48 13.43 -17.95
N VAL A 247 -4.42 12.11 -17.79
CA VAL A 247 -3.16 11.35 -17.69
C VAL A 247 -3.17 10.29 -18.79
N ASN A 248 -2.40 10.50 -19.85
CA ASN A 248 -2.30 9.55 -20.97
C ASN A 248 -3.68 9.14 -21.56
N ASN A 249 -4.55 10.14 -21.83
CA ASN A 249 -5.93 9.96 -22.30
C ASN A 249 -6.85 9.21 -21.30
N ILE A 250 -6.52 9.26 -20.02
CA ILE A 250 -7.37 8.75 -18.95
C ILE A 250 -7.75 9.92 -18.06
N SER A 251 -9.03 10.11 -17.89
CA SER A 251 -9.59 11.12 -17.00
C SER A 251 -9.53 10.64 -15.56
N MET A 252 -8.70 11.30 -14.75
CA MET A 252 -8.50 10.97 -13.34
C MET A 252 -9.10 12.05 -12.46
N PRO A 253 -10.07 11.71 -11.59
CA PRO A 253 -10.63 12.69 -10.67
C PRO A 253 -9.62 13.05 -9.59
N VAL A 254 -9.53 14.34 -9.30
CA VAL A 254 -8.80 14.93 -8.18
C VAL A 254 -9.69 15.96 -7.52
N ASP A 255 -9.40 16.31 -6.29
CA ASP A 255 -10.09 17.37 -5.55
C ASP A 255 -10.07 18.70 -6.32
N LEU A 256 -11.14 19.45 -6.25
CA LEU A 256 -11.23 20.77 -6.89
C LEU A 256 -10.11 21.72 -6.41
N MET A 257 -9.68 21.59 -5.16
CA MET A 257 -8.64 22.40 -4.53
C MET A 257 -7.29 21.67 -4.42
N SER A 258 -7.06 20.63 -5.20
CA SER A 258 -5.85 19.78 -5.13
C SER A 258 -4.52 20.55 -5.31
N MET A 259 -4.55 21.74 -5.93
CA MET A 259 -3.38 22.60 -6.14
C MET A 259 -2.84 23.23 -4.84
N VAL A 260 -3.62 23.25 -3.77
CA VAL A 260 -3.25 23.90 -2.51
C VAL A 260 -2.05 23.24 -1.83
N ASP A 261 -1.81 21.96 -2.08
CA ASP A 261 -0.69 21.20 -1.50
C ASP A 261 0.66 21.42 -2.21
N SER A 262 0.66 22.07 -3.39
CA SER A 262 1.83 22.22 -4.28
C SER A 262 2.27 23.66 -4.53
N ILE A 263 1.86 24.61 -3.68
CA ILE A 263 2.25 26.03 -3.82
C ILE A 263 3.77 26.16 -3.68
N PRO A 264 4.48 26.78 -4.67
CA PRO A 264 5.93 26.89 -4.66
C PRO A 264 6.43 27.77 -3.51
N GLU A 265 7.63 27.49 -3.01
CA GLU A 265 8.31 28.22 -1.91
C GLU A 265 7.53 28.30 -0.59
N ALA A 266 6.30 27.78 -0.52
CA ALA A 266 5.50 27.79 0.69
C ALA A 266 6.11 26.86 1.76
N LYS A 267 6.30 27.36 2.99
CA LYS A 267 6.65 26.57 4.17
C LYS A 267 5.43 25.92 4.80
N SER A 268 4.36 26.70 4.88
CA SER A 268 3.05 26.22 5.30
C SER A 268 1.95 26.95 4.55
N VAL A 269 0.84 26.27 4.36
CA VAL A 269 -0.38 26.81 3.79
C VAL A 269 -1.52 26.39 4.69
N VAL A 270 -2.35 27.33 5.13
CA VAL A 270 -3.59 27.04 5.84
C VAL A 270 -4.75 27.38 4.94
N PHE A 271 -5.50 26.36 4.53
CA PHE A 271 -6.74 26.57 3.80
C PHE A 271 -7.90 26.65 4.79
N ASN A 272 -8.40 27.87 5.01
CA ASN A 272 -9.53 28.15 5.88
C ASN A 272 -10.84 28.04 5.11
N GLN A 273 -11.75 27.25 5.61
CA GLN A 273 -13.04 26.95 4.99
C GLN A 273 -14.13 27.18 6.05
N VAL A 274 -14.71 28.39 6.05
CA VAL A 274 -15.68 28.80 7.06
C VAL A 274 -17.08 28.77 6.48
N ILE A 275 -17.99 28.07 7.13
CA ILE A 275 -19.38 27.94 6.75
C ILE A 275 -20.25 28.35 7.94
N PHE A 276 -21.11 29.34 7.77
CA PHE A 276 -22.06 29.83 8.75
C PHE A 276 -23.44 29.29 8.43
N LEU A 277 -24.18 28.87 9.45
CA LEU A 277 -25.51 28.28 9.34
C LEU A 277 -26.56 29.30 9.83
N PRO A 278 -27.11 30.12 8.90
CA PRO A 278 -28.07 31.16 9.25
C PRO A 278 -29.48 30.58 9.45
N SER A 279 -30.38 31.40 9.96
CA SER A 279 -31.80 31.05 10.00
C SER A 279 -32.40 30.94 8.61
N GLN A 280 -32.75 29.75 8.20
CA GLN A 280 -33.32 29.48 6.87
C GLN A 280 -34.56 30.35 6.58
N LYS A 281 -35.43 30.51 7.57
CA LYS A 281 -36.65 31.37 7.49
C LYS A 281 -36.29 32.83 7.17
N GLN A 282 -35.27 33.36 7.84
CA GLN A 282 -34.83 34.74 7.59
C GLN A 282 -34.20 34.92 6.20
N GLU A 283 -33.34 33.96 5.78
CA GLU A 283 -32.69 34.05 4.49
C GLU A 283 -33.66 33.86 3.33
N MET A 284 -34.61 32.92 3.44
CA MET A 284 -35.70 32.81 2.45
C MET A 284 -36.54 34.08 2.33
N SER A 285 -36.84 34.77 3.44
CA SER A 285 -37.51 36.04 3.44
C SER A 285 -36.68 37.13 2.75
N ARG A 286 -35.37 37.15 2.96
CA ARG A 286 -34.43 38.09 2.28
C ARG A 286 -34.39 37.83 0.77
N LEU A 287 -34.29 36.55 0.34
CA LEU A 287 -34.33 36.17 -1.07
C LEU A 287 -35.65 36.60 -1.75
N ALA A 288 -36.78 36.35 -1.09
CA ALA A 288 -38.07 36.79 -1.61
C ALA A 288 -38.16 38.31 -1.77
N LYS A 289 -37.67 39.08 -0.79
CA LYS A 289 -37.59 40.55 -0.91
C LYS A 289 -36.66 40.99 -2.06
N LYS A 290 -35.49 40.33 -2.23
CA LYS A 290 -34.55 40.59 -3.32
C LYS A 290 -35.19 40.30 -4.67
N LYS A 291 -35.87 39.17 -4.82
CA LYS A 291 -36.62 38.79 -6.01
C LYS A 291 -37.66 39.83 -6.41
N ASN A 292 -38.45 40.31 -5.44
CA ASN A 292 -39.45 41.33 -5.69
C ASN A 292 -38.85 42.68 -6.12
N ARG A 293 -37.71 43.06 -5.56
CA ARG A 293 -36.99 44.27 -5.98
C ARG A 293 -36.50 44.16 -7.42
N HIS A 294 -35.91 43.02 -7.82
CA HIS A 294 -35.47 42.82 -9.20
C HIS A 294 -36.68 42.77 -10.16
N ALA A 295 -37.78 42.16 -9.76
CA ALA A 295 -38.99 42.08 -10.57
C ALA A 295 -39.65 43.47 -10.80
N SER A 296 -39.43 44.43 -9.88
CA SER A 296 -39.99 45.79 -10.04
C SER A 296 -39.24 46.68 -11.05
N LEU A 297 -38.04 46.30 -11.45
CA LEU A 297 -37.20 47.03 -12.43
C LEU A 297 -36.85 46.12 -13.60
N PRO A 298 -37.72 46.04 -14.65
CA PRO A 298 -37.53 45.08 -15.74
C PRO A 298 -36.43 45.51 -16.71
N ASN A 299 -35.24 44.99 -16.46
CA ASN A 299 -34.14 44.94 -17.43
C ASN A 299 -33.61 43.54 -17.56
N PRO A 300 -32.83 43.18 -18.60
CA PRO A 300 -32.34 41.79 -18.80
C PRO A 300 -31.59 41.23 -17.60
N SER A 301 -30.74 42.02 -16.95
CA SER A 301 -29.99 41.54 -15.78
C SER A 301 -30.87 41.23 -14.57
N ASN A 302 -31.94 42.04 -14.36
CA ASN A 302 -32.89 41.81 -13.29
C ASN A 302 -33.78 40.60 -13.57
N GLN A 303 -34.15 40.36 -14.85
CA GLN A 303 -34.89 39.17 -15.24
C GLN A 303 -34.09 37.91 -14.97
N ILE A 304 -32.81 37.87 -15.32
CA ILE A 304 -31.89 36.75 -15.02
C ILE A 304 -31.80 36.55 -13.48
N ALA A 305 -31.66 37.59 -12.71
CA ALA A 305 -31.59 37.52 -11.25
C ALA A 305 -32.88 36.91 -10.64
N VAL A 306 -34.07 37.25 -11.19
CA VAL A 306 -35.35 36.67 -10.77
C VAL A 306 -35.42 35.18 -11.10
N GLU A 307 -35.00 34.79 -12.29
CA GLU A 307 -34.96 33.38 -12.70
C GLU A 307 -33.99 32.56 -11.85
N ASP A 308 -32.83 33.08 -11.55
CA ASP A 308 -31.84 32.41 -10.74
C ASP A 308 -32.30 32.23 -9.27
N ILE A 309 -32.93 33.26 -8.70
CA ILE A 309 -33.55 33.13 -7.36
C ILE A 309 -34.66 32.06 -7.36
N LYS A 310 -35.51 32.04 -8.40
CA LYS A 310 -36.54 30.99 -8.54
C LYS A 310 -35.92 29.58 -8.57
N LYS A 311 -34.86 29.38 -9.35
CA LYS A 311 -34.13 28.09 -9.41
C LYS A 311 -33.63 27.67 -8.02
N VAL A 312 -33.05 28.62 -7.28
CA VAL A 312 -32.59 28.36 -5.90
C VAL A 312 -33.73 27.99 -4.97
N GLU A 313 -34.88 28.74 -5.04
CA GLU A 313 -36.09 28.43 -4.27
C GLU A 313 -36.62 27.02 -4.59
N GLU A 314 -36.64 26.60 -5.86
CA GLU A 314 -37.04 25.27 -6.30
C GLU A 314 -36.09 24.18 -5.80
N LEU A 315 -34.78 24.36 -5.87
CA LEU A 315 -33.79 23.41 -5.36
C LEU A 315 -33.95 23.20 -3.84
N ILE A 316 -34.16 24.29 -3.09
CA ILE A 316 -34.39 24.20 -1.65
C ILE A 316 -35.67 23.41 -1.35
N ALA A 317 -36.76 23.68 -2.11
CA ALA A 317 -38.06 23.04 -1.88
C ALA A 317 -38.05 21.56 -2.27
N ARG A 318 -37.38 21.18 -3.38
CA ARG A 318 -37.36 19.80 -3.89
C ARG A 318 -36.34 18.91 -3.19
N GLU A 319 -35.17 19.44 -2.88
CA GLU A 319 -34.01 18.66 -2.43
C GLU A 319 -33.66 18.94 -0.95
N ASN A 320 -34.47 19.74 -0.24
CA ASN A 320 -34.25 20.12 1.17
C ASN A 320 -32.85 20.68 1.47
N LYS A 321 -32.27 21.40 0.48
CA LYS A 321 -30.95 22.05 0.61
C LYS A 321 -31.06 23.27 1.51
N GLN A 322 -29.95 23.61 2.16
CA GLN A 322 -29.87 24.75 3.08
C GLN A 322 -29.05 25.88 2.47
N LEU A 323 -29.48 27.12 2.75
CA LEU A 323 -28.69 28.31 2.48
C LEU A 323 -27.61 28.46 3.55
N VAL A 324 -26.39 28.72 3.13
CA VAL A 324 -25.24 28.91 4.01
C VAL A 324 -24.43 30.12 3.55
N TYR A 325 -23.79 30.81 4.51
CA TYR A 325 -22.77 31.80 4.17
C TYR A 325 -21.40 31.19 4.27
N CYS A 326 -20.55 31.48 3.30
CA CYS A 326 -19.20 30.93 3.22
C CYS A 326 -18.14 31.99 3.20
N HIS A 327 -16.97 31.65 3.72
CA HIS A 327 -15.71 32.37 3.53
C HIS A 327 -14.60 31.36 3.30
N PHE A 328 -13.80 31.56 2.27
CA PHE A 328 -12.64 30.73 1.97
C PHE A 328 -11.43 31.61 1.77
N ASN A 329 -10.34 31.27 2.47
CA ASN A 329 -9.05 31.93 2.25
C ASN A 329 -7.87 30.97 2.45
N LEU A 330 -6.74 31.36 1.90
CA LEU A 330 -5.46 30.68 2.03
C LEU A 330 -4.47 31.60 2.76
N VAL A 331 -3.92 31.12 3.87
CA VAL A 331 -2.77 31.79 4.52
C VAL A 331 -1.52 31.08 4.05
N VAL A 332 -0.75 31.73 3.16
CA VAL A 332 0.48 31.18 2.58
C VAL A 332 1.69 31.78 3.25
N THR A 333 2.48 30.98 3.92
CA THR A 333 3.66 31.39 4.68
C THR A 333 4.94 30.92 3.99
N VAL A 334 5.88 31.86 3.84
CA VAL A 334 7.20 31.65 3.23
C VAL A 334 8.30 32.17 4.15
N ASP A 335 9.56 31.85 3.86
CA ASP A 335 10.71 32.48 4.52
C ASP A 335 10.77 33.96 4.16
N VAL A 336 11.32 34.79 5.04
CA VAL A 336 11.46 36.25 4.81
C VAL A 336 12.16 36.57 3.48
N LYS A 337 13.13 35.74 3.07
CA LYS A 337 13.92 35.90 1.83
C LYS A 337 13.19 35.40 0.58
N ALA A 338 12.15 34.58 0.73
CA ALA A 338 11.43 33.99 -0.39
C ALA A 338 10.55 35.05 -1.13
N ASP A 339 10.22 34.76 -2.38
CA ASP A 339 9.40 35.63 -3.20
C ASP A 339 7.91 35.21 -3.16
N LEU A 340 7.09 35.99 -2.44
CA LEU A 340 5.64 35.80 -2.40
C LEU A 340 4.95 35.98 -3.76
N GLN A 341 5.55 36.71 -4.70
CA GLN A 341 4.97 36.89 -6.01
C GLN A 341 4.88 35.57 -6.81
N LYS A 342 5.82 34.67 -6.62
CA LYS A 342 5.75 33.33 -7.22
C LYS A 342 4.52 32.54 -6.72
N CYS A 343 4.22 32.63 -5.43
CA CYS A 343 3.01 32.04 -4.86
C CYS A 343 1.76 32.68 -5.47
N THR A 344 1.73 34.00 -5.57
CA THR A 344 0.61 34.74 -6.16
C THR A 344 0.37 34.32 -7.61
N ASN A 345 1.41 34.32 -8.44
CA ASN A 345 1.30 33.93 -9.85
C ASN A 345 0.82 32.47 -10.00
N HIS A 346 1.32 31.59 -9.16
CA HIS A 346 0.89 30.17 -9.16
C HIS A 346 -0.60 30.02 -8.82
N LEU A 347 -1.03 30.71 -7.76
CA LEU A 347 -2.43 30.66 -7.33
C LEU A 347 -3.37 31.30 -8.36
N GLU A 348 -3.06 32.45 -8.89
CA GLU A 348 -3.88 33.12 -9.93
C GLU A 348 -4.04 32.24 -11.17
N ASN A 349 -2.94 31.66 -11.66
CA ASN A 349 -2.97 30.78 -12.82
C ASN A 349 -3.78 29.50 -12.55
N THR A 350 -3.60 28.90 -11.38
CA THR A 350 -4.19 27.60 -11.07
C THR A 350 -5.67 27.73 -10.76
N PHE A 351 -6.05 28.73 -9.97
CA PHE A 351 -7.47 29.02 -9.68
C PHE A 351 -8.22 29.53 -10.93
N GLY A 352 -7.55 30.31 -11.77
CA GLY A 352 -8.12 30.77 -13.04
C GLY A 352 -8.48 29.63 -13.99
N ARG A 353 -7.70 28.54 -14.02
CA ARG A 353 -7.99 27.34 -14.83
C ARG A 353 -9.28 26.62 -14.40
N ILE A 354 -9.65 26.69 -13.14
CA ILE A 354 -10.88 26.08 -12.61
C ILE A 354 -12.04 27.10 -12.53
N GLY A 355 -11.87 28.30 -13.06
CA GLY A 355 -12.89 29.35 -13.09
C GLY A 355 -13.12 30.07 -11.76
N ILE A 356 -12.12 30.05 -10.87
CA ILE A 356 -12.15 30.81 -9.60
C ILE A 356 -11.17 31.97 -9.66
N GLN A 357 -11.61 33.14 -9.25
CA GLN A 357 -10.75 34.31 -9.15
C GLN A 357 -10.39 34.61 -7.69
N ILE A 358 -9.11 34.75 -7.41
CA ILE A 358 -8.61 35.17 -6.09
C ILE A 358 -8.76 36.68 -5.96
N SER A 359 -9.23 37.17 -4.80
CA SER A 359 -9.28 38.59 -4.50
C SER A 359 -7.88 39.19 -4.52
N GLN A 360 -7.75 40.28 -5.31
CA GLN A 360 -6.54 41.10 -5.36
C GLN A 360 -6.57 42.24 -4.32
N ARG A 361 -7.74 42.48 -3.72
CA ARG A 361 -7.95 43.51 -2.71
C ARG A 361 -7.64 43.02 -1.31
N ALA A 362 -6.38 42.85 -1.07
CA ALA A 362 -5.90 42.23 0.17
C ALA A 362 -5.43 43.29 1.19
N TYR A 363 -6.02 44.47 1.21
CA TYR A 363 -5.63 45.52 2.15
C TYR A 363 -6.03 45.25 3.59
N ASN A 364 -6.97 44.31 3.83
CA ASN A 364 -7.42 43.88 5.15
C ASN A 364 -6.73 42.60 5.64
N GLN A 365 -5.46 42.39 5.25
CA GLN A 365 -4.69 41.19 5.57
C GLN A 365 -4.76 40.76 7.03
N LEU A 366 -4.54 41.69 7.95
CA LEU A 366 -4.56 41.38 9.38
C LEU A 366 -5.97 41.06 9.88
N GLU A 367 -7.00 41.72 9.38
CA GLU A 367 -8.39 41.44 9.72
C GLU A 367 -8.80 40.05 9.30
N LEU A 368 -8.51 39.65 8.07
CA LEU A 368 -8.77 38.30 7.55
C LEU A 368 -8.02 37.25 8.34
N PHE A 369 -6.74 37.49 8.64
CA PHE A 369 -5.94 36.53 9.42
C PHE A 369 -6.49 36.35 10.83
N VAL A 370 -6.83 37.45 11.52
CA VAL A 370 -7.40 37.39 12.89
C VAL A 370 -8.78 36.76 12.90
N SER A 371 -9.59 37.01 11.87
CA SER A 371 -10.92 36.47 11.75
C SER A 371 -10.95 34.95 11.51
N THR A 372 -9.87 34.37 10.99
CA THR A 372 -9.75 32.92 10.80
C THR A 372 -8.97 32.23 11.92
N PHE A 373 -8.74 32.86 13.07
CA PHE A 373 -8.35 32.13 14.28
C PHE A 373 -9.40 31.12 14.67
N PRO A 374 -8.97 29.96 15.20
CA PRO A 374 -9.89 28.96 15.71
C PRO A 374 -10.93 29.57 16.67
N GLY A 375 -12.21 29.46 16.33
CA GLY A 375 -13.31 30.02 17.15
C GLY A 375 -13.63 31.53 16.95
N ASN A 376 -12.86 32.27 16.13
CA ASN A 376 -13.08 33.70 15.94
C ASN A 376 -13.77 34.07 14.62
N CYS A 377 -14.30 33.08 13.89
CA CYS A 377 -14.85 33.30 12.54
C CYS A 377 -16.04 34.26 12.47
N TYR A 378 -16.76 34.47 13.58
CA TYR A 378 -17.87 35.44 13.62
C TYR A 378 -17.41 36.91 13.54
N SER A 379 -16.11 37.20 13.65
CA SER A 379 -15.54 38.50 13.39
C SER A 379 -15.45 38.86 11.89
N LEU A 380 -15.54 37.88 10.97
CA LEU A 380 -15.66 38.11 9.53
C LEU A 380 -16.89 39.00 9.23
N ASN A 381 -16.70 40.02 8.40
CA ASN A 381 -17.78 40.94 8.06
C ASN A 381 -18.86 40.23 7.21
N LYS A 382 -20.13 40.46 7.56
CA LYS A 382 -21.26 39.80 6.86
C LYS A 382 -21.49 40.35 5.46
N ASP A 383 -21.13 41.59 5.21
CA ASP A 383 -21.50 42.31 4.00
C ASP A 383 -20.48 42.14 2.88
N TYR A 384 -19.18 41.94 3.22
CA TYR A 384 -18.12 41.83 2.21
C TYR A 384 -17.15 40.66 2.38
N ASP A 385 -17.14 39.93 3.52
CA ASP A 385 -16.27 38.75 3.69
C ASP A 385 -17.00 37.43 3.47
N ARG A 386 -18.33 37.44 3.34
CA ARG A 386 -19.14 36.24 3.23
C ARG A 386 -20.00 36.28 1.98
N PHE A 387 -20.11 35.11 1.31
CA PHE A 387 -21.06 34.96 0.20
C PHE A 387 -22.11 33.87 0.53
N LEU A 388 -23.30 34.02 -0.05
CA LEU A 388 -24.43 33.13 0.14
C LEU A 388 -24.40 32.03 -0.95
N THR A 389 -24.52 30.77 -0.53
CA THR A 389 -24.62 29.63 -1.45
C THR A 389 -25.44 28.50 -0.83
N LEU A 390 -25.58 27.38 -1.54
CA LEU A 390 -26.20 26.17 -1.04
C LEU A 390 -25.19 25.29 -0.30
N SER A 391 -25.64 24.51 0.69
CA SER A 391 -24.79 23.66 1.55
C SER A 391 -23.99 22.61 0.78
N ASP A 392 -24.53 22.05 -0.31
CA ASP A 392 -23.86 21.09 -1.18
C ASP A 392 -22.72 21.75 -1.99
N ALA A 393 -22.98 22.94 -2.56
CA ALA A 393 -21.95 23.71 -3.25
C ALA A 393 -20.82 24.11 -2.27
N ALA A 394 -21.14 24.53 -1.07
CA ALA A 394 -20.15 24.81 -0.02
C ALA A 394 -19.32 23.57 0.31
N GLY A 395 -19.96 22.41 0.45
CA GLY A 395 -19.28 21.12 0.67
C GLY A 395 -18.33 20.75 -0.47
N CYS A 396 -18.65 21.10 -1.72
CA CYS A 396 -17.78 20.88 -2.87
C CYS A 396 -16.49 21.71 -2.87
N LEU A 397 -16.50 22.88 -2.25
CA LEU A 397 -15.34 23.75 -2.15
C LEU A 397 -14.38 23.38 -1.00
N MET A 398 -14.81 22.52 -0.09
CA MET A 398 -13.98 22.10 1.02
C MET A 398 -12.94 21.06 0.55
N TYR A 399 -11.69 21.22 0.93
CA TYR A 399 -10.60 20.29 0.59
C TYR A 399 -10.88 18.90 1.17
N LYS A 400 -10.74 17.86 0.37
CA LYS A 400 -11.19 16.49 0.69
C LYS A 400 -10.10 15.43 0.70
N GLU A 401 -9.06 15.60 -0.11
CA GLU A 401 -8.01 14.59 -0.26
C GLU A 401 -7.07 14.57 0.95
N LYS A 402 -6.59 13.39 1.27
CA LYS A 402 -5.46 13.17 2.17
C LYS A 402 -4.24 12.74 1.38
N LEU A 403 -3.08 13.07 1.89
CA LEU A 403 -1.81 12.61 1.37
C LEU A 403 -1.48 11.22 1.94
N PRO A 404 -0.78 10.35 1.18
CA PRO A 404 -0.36 9.03 1.67
C PRO A 404 0.48 9.13 2.95
N LYS A 405 0.28 8.17 3.86
CA LYS A 405 1.05 8.05 5.11
C LYS A 405 1.46 6.60 5.32
N SER A 406 2.59 6.40 6.01
CA SER A 406 3.02 5.07 6.42
C SER A 406 1.99 4.36 7.27
N GLU A 407 1.83 3.07 7.03
CA GLU A 407 0.97 2.19 7.83
C GLU A 407 1.62 1.89 9.19
N ASP A 408 0.80 1.71 10.20
CA ASP A 408 1.26 1.26 11.51
C ASP A 408 1.28 -0.27 11.51
N THR A 409 2.44 -0.83 11.16
CA THR A 409 2.66 -2.27 11.00
C THR A 409 4.05 -2.66 11.50
N PRO A 410 4.21 -3.87 12.06
CA PRO A 410 5.53 -4.42 12.37
C PRO A 410 6.30 -4.87 11.11
N LEU A 411 5.60 -5.22 10.02
CA LEU A 411 6.21 -5.56 8.72
C LEU A 411 6.22 -4.32 7.82
N LYS A 412 7.36 -3.64 7.76
CA LYS A 412 7.51 -2.38 7.02
C LYS A 412 8.24 -2.62 5.71
N VAL A 413 7.53 -2.70 4.62
CA VAL A 413 8.13 -2.63 3.28
C VAL A 413 7.99 -1.21 2.75
N TYR A 414 9.12 -0.56 2.50
CA TYR A 414 9.16 0.83 2.08
C TYR A 414 9.02 0.93 0.56
N TYR A 415 8.08 1.75 0.17
CA TYR A 415 7.88 2.27 -1.18
C TYR A 415 7.94 3.79 -1.12
N THR A 416 7.84 4.47 -2.23
CA THR A 416 7.62 5.92 -2.23
C THR A 416 6.18 6.24 -2.62
N ASP A 417 5.66 7.31 -2.05
CA ASP A 417 4.44 7.92 -2.57
C ASP A 417 4.72 8.69 -3.87
N ARG A 418 3.70 9.30 -4.45
CA ARG A 418 3.85 10.08 -5.68
C ARG A 418 4.55 11.43 -5.49
N GLN A 419 4.79 11.87 -4.25
CA GLN A 419 5.68 12.97 -3.93
C GLN A 419 7.16 12.55 -3.86
N GLY A 420 7.44 11.25 -3.90
CA GLY A 420 8.79 10.68 -3.81
C GLY A 420 9.28 10.46 -2.37
N VAL A 421 8.38 10.34 -1.42
CA VAL A 421 8.71 10.14 -0.01
C VAL A 421 8.50 8.69 0.39
N PRO A 422 9.43 8.08 1.14
CA PRO A 422 9.25 6.72 1.64
C PRO A 422 8.00 6.60 2.51
N VAL A 423 7.16 5.64 2.16
CA VAL A 423 5.99 5.21 2.94
C VAL A 423 6.09 3.71 3.20
N ALA A 424 5.95 3.33 4.46
CA ALA A 424 5.94 1.92 4.84
C ALA A 424 4.55 1.34 4.65
N ILE A 425 4.46 0.17 4.00
CA ILE A 425 3.23 -0.60 3.90
C ILE A 425 3.44 -2.04 4.38
N ASP A 426 2.40 -2.66 4.86
CA ASP A 426 2.37 -4.10 5.10
C ASP A 426 2.05 -4.83 3.79
N ILE A 427 3.09 -5.30 3.10
CA ILE A 427 2.89 -6.01 1.83
C ILE A 427 2.10 -7.31 1.99
N SER A 428 2.12 -7.92 3.16
CA SER A 428 1.35 -9.12 3.45
C SER A 428 -0.15 -8.85 3.66
N GLY A 429 -0.49 -7.62 4.05
CA GLY A 429 -1.84 -7.20 4.40
C GLY A 429 -2.39 -7.80 5.70
N LYS A 430 -1.56 -8.49 6.51
CA LYS A 430 -1.98 -9.23 7.71
C LYS A 430 -1.41 -8.71 9.03
N GLU A 431 -0.25 -8.06 8.98
CA GLU A 431 0.52 -7.69 10.16
C GLU A 431 0.16 -6.30 10.70
N GLY A 432 -0.51 -5.46 9.91
CA GLY A 432 -0.95 -4.13 10.32
C GLY A 432 -2.11 -4.15 11.32
N LYS A 433 -2.37 -3.02 11.97
CA LYS A 433 -3.53 -2.85 12.88
C LYS A 433 -4.85 -3.22 12.22
N ARG A 434 -4.98 -3.01 10.92
CA ARG A 434 -6.13 -3.41 10.12
C ARG A 434 -5.71 -4.55 9.21
N LYS A 435 -6.29 -5.72 9.44
CA LYS A 435 -6.10 -6.86 8.56
C LYS A 435 -6.82 -6.60 7.23
N LEU A 436 -6.09 -6.62 6.12
CA LEU A 436 -6.60 -6.37 4.76
C LEU A 436 -6.83 -7.67 3.98
N THR A 437 -6.06 -8.73 4.30
CA THR A 437 -6.04 -10.00 3.56
C THR A 437 -6.24 -11.19 4.50
N ASP A 438 -6.71 -12.31 3.98
CA ASP A 438 -6.83 -13.58 4.72
C ASP A 438 -5.57 -14.44 4.60
N ASN A 439 -4.84 -14.32 3.49
CA ASN A 439 -3.54 -14.92 3.29
C ASN A 439 -2.53 -13.86 2.81
N SER A 440 -1.24 -14.18 2.87
CA SER A 440 -0.14 -13.28 2.46
C SER A 440 0.44 -13.63 1.09
N ASN A 441 -0.17 -14.58 0.38
CA ASN A 441 0.30 -14.99 -0.93
C ASN A 441 0.05 -13.89 -1.96
N PHE A 442 0.95 -13.80 -2.92
CA PHE A 442 0.87 -12.74 -3.92
C PHE A 442 1.06 -13.24 -5.36
N PHE A 443 0.46 -12.51 -6.26
CA PHE A 443 0.60 -12.66 -7.70
C PHE A 443 1.16 -11.36 -8.28
N CYS A 444 2.26 -11.45 -9.04
CA CYS A 444 2.91 -10.30 -9.67
C CYS A 444 2.92 -10.47 -11.19
N LEU A 445 2.35 -9.50 -11.91
CA LEU A 445 2.31 -9.47 -13.37
C LEU A 445 2.99 -8.22 -13.91
N GLY A 446 3.90 -8.40 -14.84
CA GLY A 446 4.52 -7.28 -15.55
C GLY A 446 5.21 -7.70 -16.82
N PRO A 447 4.99 -7.00 -17.94
CA PRO A 447 5.66 -7.28 -19.21
C PRO A 447 7.18 -7.24 -19.09
N SER A 448 7.87 -7.84 -20.04
CA SER A 448 9.34 -7.74 -20.12
C SER A 448 9.79 -6.28 -20.18
N GLY A 449 10.79 -5.92 -19.36
CA GLY A 449 11.32 -4.56 -19.24
C GLY A 449 10.47 -3.62 -18.35
N SER A 450 9.40 -4.10 -17.72
CA SER A 450 8.58 -3.29 -16.80
C SER A 450 9.23 -3.05 -15.43
N GLY A 451 10.31 -3.78 -15.08
CA GLY A 451 11.02 -3.67 -13.82
C GLY A 451 10.63 -4.71 -12.76
N LYS A 452 10.08 -5.87 -13.17
CA LYS A 452 9.71 -6.97 -12.24
C LYS A 452 10.82 -7.36 -11.29
N SER A 453 11.97 -7.79 -11.84
CA SER A 453 13.10 -8.25 -11.03
C SER A 453 13.65 -7.14 -10.14
N PHE A 454 13.67 -5.88 -10.61
CA PHE A 454 14.04 -4.73 -9.80
C PHE A 454 13.11 -4.54 -8.58
N HIS A 455 11.79 -4.60 -8.83
CA HIS A 455 10.79 -4.54 -7.76
C HIS A 455 10.92 -5.70 -6.77
N MET A 456 11.04 -6.94 -7.29
CA MET A 456 11.12 -8.13 -6.43
C MET A 456 12.40 -8.15 -5.59
N ASN A 457 13.56 -7.76 -6.17
CA ASN A 457 14.79 -7.60 -5.40
C ASN A 457 14.61 -6.61 -4.23
N SER A 458 13.98 -5.45 -4.48
CA SER A 458 13.68 -4.48 -3.42
C SER A 458 12.80 -5.09 -2.31
N VAL A 459 11.76 -5.84 -2.69
CA VAL A 459 10.84 -6.46 -1.72
C VAL A 459 11.53 -7.55 -0.91
N VAL A 460 12.20 -8.52 -1.57
CA VAL A 460 12.80 -9.66 -0.85
C VAL A 460 13.98 -9.24 0.02
N ARG A 461 14.76 -8.21 -0.39
CA ARG A 461 15.78 -7.59 0.48
C ARG A 461 15.17 -7.07 1.77
N GLN A 462 14.13 -6.25 1.66
CA GLN A 462 13.48 -5.64 2.83
C GLN A 462 12.80 -6.69 3.73
N LEU A 463 12.26 -7.77 3.16
CA LEU A 463 11.74 -8.90 3.93
C LEU A 463 12.86 -9.66 4.66
N TRP A 464 13.99 -9.92 4.00
CA TRP A 464 15.14 -10.59 4.60
C TRP A 464 15.72 -9.76 5.76
N GLU A 465 15.89 -8.44 5.58
CA GLU A 465 16.33 -7.51 6.62
C GLU A 465 15.42 -7.52 7.87
N GLN A 466 14.19 -7.99 7.73
CA GLN A 466 13.21 -8.16 8.82
C GLN A 466 13.05 -9.62 9.25
N ASN A 467 14.12 -10.39 9.19
CA ASN A 467 14.19 -11.79 9.64
C ASN A 467 13.18 -12.72 8.93
N THR A 468 13.04 -12.54 7.62
CA THR A 468 12.25 -13.42 6.75
C THR A 468 13.21 -14.30 5.94
N ASP A 469 13.08 -15.61 6.02
CA ASP A 469 13.83 -16.52 5.14
C ASP A 469 13.28 -16.43 3.72
N VAL A 470 14.17 -16.30 2.76
CA VAL A 470 13.84 -16.12 1.34
C VAL A 470 14.27 -17.33 0.55
N VAL A 471 13.36 -17.88 -0.25
CA VAL A 471 13.66 -18.91 -1.25
C VAL A 471 13.16 -18.42 -2.60
N MET A 472 14.04 -18.37 -3.59
CA MET A 472 13.75 -17.88 -4.93
C MET A 472 13.92 -18.99 -5.95
N VAL A 473 12.99 -19.09 -6.88
CA VAL A 473 13.15 -19.86 -8.13
C VAL A 473 13.34 -18.83 -9.24
N ASP A 474 14.53 -18.72 -9.76
CA ASP A 474 14.96 -17.74 -10.76
C ASP A 474 15.13 -18.41 -12.13
N THR A 475 14.77 -17.70 -13.20
CA THR A 475 14.88 -18.15 -14.59
C THR A 475 15.56 -17.11 -15.47
N GLY A 476 16.39 -16.26 -14.94
CA GLY A 476 17.02 -15.17 -15.70
C GLY A 476 18.21 -14.54 -15.00
N ASN A 477 18.80 -15.23 -14.04
CA ASN A 477 19.95 -14.76 -13.26
C ASN A 477 19.75 -13.35 -12.68
N SER A 478 18.57 -13.12 -12.12
CA SER A 478 18.13 -11.79 -11.65
C SER A 478 18.48 -11.51 -10.20
N TYR A 479 18.78 -12.54 -9.39
CA TYR A 479 18.96 -12.41 -7.93
C TYR A 479 20.36 -12.76 -7.45
N GLU A 480 21.31 -13.03 -8.34
CA GLU A 480 22.70 -13.40 -8.03
C GLU A 480 23.38 -12.33 -7.15
N GLY A 481 23.33 -11.05 -7.56
CA GLY A 481 23.98 -9.96 -6.83
C GLY A 481 23.41 -9.74 -5.43
N LEU A 482 22.08 -9.83 -5.25
CA LEU A 482 21.47 -9.75 -3.93
C LEU A 482 21.82 -10.98 -3.08
N CYS A 483 21.80 -12.18 -3.66
CA CYS A 483 22.20 -13.40 -2.97
C CYS A 483 23.66 -13.34 -2.47
N GLU A 484 24.57 -12.84 -3.31
CA GLU A 484 25.96 -12.63 -2.94
C GLU A 484 26.12 -11.57 -1.83
N TYR A 485 25.36 -10.47 -1.91
CA TYR A 485 25.38 -9.42 -0.89
C TYR A 485 24.97 -9.93 0.48
N VAL A 486 23.90 -10.71 0.58
CA VAL A 486 23.39 -11.25 1.85
C VAL A 486 24.15 -12.48 2.35
N GLY A 487 25.15 -12.96 1.59
CA GLY A 487 25.90 -14.19 1.90
C GLY A 487 25.03 -15.44 1.78
N GLY A 488 24.01 -15.42 0.93
CA GLY A 488 23.09 -16.53 0.72
C GLY A 488 23.66 -17.63 -0.17
N LYS A 489 22.85 -18.68 -0.37
CA LYS A 489 23.21 -19.82 -1.22
C LYS A 489 22.62 -19.65 -2.62
N TYR A 490 23.49 -19.50 -3.62
CA TYR A 490 23.10 -19.47 -5.04
C TYR A 490 23.37 -20.83 -5.67
N ILE A 491 22.32 -21.52 -6.14
CA ILE A 491 22.38 -22.88 -6.69
C ILE A 491 21.93 -22.82 -8.14
N SER A 492 22.90 -22.95 -9.06
CA SER A 492 22.65 -23.00 -10.50
C SER A 492 22.63 -24.43 -10.99
N TYR A 493 21.62 -24.79 -11.77
CA TYR A 493 21.55 -26.10 -12.39
C TYR A 493 22.51 -26.18 -13.57
N THR A 494 23.41 -27.17 -13.55
CA THR A 494 24.22 -27.58 -14.70
C THR A 494 24.16 -29.13 -14.81
N GLU A 495 24.49 -29.68 -15.97
CA GLU A 495 24.56 -31.14 -16.13
C GLU A 495 25.63 -31.78 -15.22
N GLU A 496 26.74 -31.05 -14.97
CA GLU A 496 27.82 -31.49 -14.06
C GLU A 496 27.42 -31.32 -12.58
N HIS A 497 26.65 -30.33 -12.26
CA HIS A 497 26.17 -30.01 -10.91
C HIS A 497 24.63 -29.85 -10.91
N PRO A 498 23.88 -30.97 -10.98
CA PRO A 498 22.43 -30.92 -10.94
C PRO A 498 21.94 -30.51 -9.54
N ILE A 499 20.75 -29.96 -9.49
CA ILE A 499 20.03 -29.76 -8.22
C ILE A 499 19.59 -31.14 -7.76
N THR A 500 20.14 -31.63 -6.67
CA THR A 500 19.93 -32.96 -6.17
C THR A 500 19.11 -32.96 -4.88
N MET A 501 18.22 -33.94 -4.77
CA MET A 501 17.48 -34.23 -3.55
C MET A 501 16.99 -35.64 -3.55
N ASN A 502 17.31 -36.39 -2.49
CA ASN A 502 16.68 -37.68 -2.27
C ASN A 502 15.34 -37.51 -1.50
N PRO A 503 14.19 -37.43 -2.18
CA PRO A 503 12.91 -37.19 -1.54
C PRO A 503 12.38 -38.40 -0.76
N PHE A 504 12.97 -39.56 -0.97
CA PHE A 504 12.58 -40.81 -0.30
C PHE A 504 13.20 -40.96 1.09
N ARG A 505 14.31 -40.26 1.37
CA ARG A 505 15.00 -40.31 2.66
C ARG A 505 14.28 -39.48 3.69
N ILE A 506 13.42 -40.10 4.46
CA ILE A 506 12.60 -39.45 5.49
C ILE A 506 12.65 -40.24 6.81
N GLN A 507 12.34 -39.55 7.91
CA GLN A 507 12.09 -40.18 9.20
C GLN A 507 10.67 -40.75 9.24
N ARG A 508 10.41 -41.73 10.14
CA ARG A 508 9.08 -42.36 10.25
C ARG A 508 7.96 -41.38 10.56
N GLU A 509 8.27 -40.34 11.36
CA GLU A 509 7.35 -39.29 11.76
C GLU A 509 7.00 -38.35 10.60
N GLU A 510 7.85 -38.27 9.58
CA GLU A 510 7.68 -37.43 8.40
C GLU A 510 6.79 -38.11 7.33
N LEU A 511 6.53 -39.41 7.47
CA LEU A 511 5.63 -40.15 6.59
C LEU A 511 4.16 -39.83 6.91
N ASN A 512 3.73 -38.67 6.44
CA ASN A 512 2.36 -38.20 6.58
C ASN A 512 1.64 -38.21 5.22
N VAL A 513 0.36 -37.88 5.23
CA VAL A 513 -0.48 -37.84 4.02
C VAL A 513 0.12 -36.92 2.95
N GLU A 514 0.70 -35.81 3.36
CA GLU A 514 1.25 -34.79 2.48
C GLU A 514 2.52 -35.25 1.79
N LYS A 515 3.42 -35.97 2.51
CA LYS A 515 4.63 -36.52 1.94
C LYS A 515 4.32 -37.69 1.00
N MET A 516 3.30 -38.46 1.33
CA MET A 516 2.78 -39.51 0.45
C MET A 516 2.25 -38.93 -0.86
N ASP A 517 1.47 -37.86 -0.80
CA ASP A 517 0.94 -37.17 -1.98
C ASP A 517 2.06 -36.56 -2.82
N PHE A 518 3.06 -35.99 -2.17
CA PHE A 518 4.25 -35.44 -2.86
C PHE A 518 4.97 -36.55 -3.64
N LEU A 519 5.30 -37.67 -3.00
CA LEU A 519 5.99 -38.80 -3.65
C LEU A 519 5.16 -39.42 -4.77
N LYS A 520 3.85 -39.57 -4.56
CA LYS A 520 2.93 -40.01 -5.59
C LYS A 520 2.97 -39.10 -6.82
N ASN A 521 2.85 -37.81 -6.61
CA ASN A 521 2.87 -36.83 -7.69
C ASN A 521 4.22 -36.76 -8.40
N LEU A 522 5.32 -36.91 -7.67
CA LEU A 522 6.67 -37.03 -8.23
C LEU A 522 6.80 -38.23 -9.18
N ILE A 523 6.39 -39.40 -8.75
CA ILE A 523 6.44 -40.63 -9.56
C ILE A 523 5.50 -40.51 -10.77
N MET A 524 4.30 -39.97 -10.58
CA MET A 524 3.35 -39.75 -11.67
C MET A 524 3.87 -38.77 -12.71
N LEU A 525 4.55 -37.71 -12.28
CA LEU A 525 5.17 -36.72 -13.16
C LEU A 525 6.26 -37.35 -14.02
N ILE A 526 7.09 -38.19 -13.44
CA ILE A 526 8.14 -38.95 -14.17
C ILE A 526 7.51 -39.94 -15.15
N TRP A 527 6.54 -40.73 -14.71
CA TRP A 527 5.92 -41.78 -15.52
C TRP A 527 5.08 -41.25 -16.68
N LYS A 528 4.17 -40.27 -16.39
CA LYS A 528 3.18 -39.79 -17.37
C LYS A 528 3.56 -38.47 -18.04
N GLY A 529 4.54 -37.79 -17.49
CA GLY A 529 4.91 -36.43 -17.94
C GLY A 529 3.90 -35.35 -17.52
N ASN A 530 4.18 -34.15 -17.94
CA ASN A 530 3.46 -32.94 -17.48
C ASN A 530 2.04 -32.81 -18.08
N SER A 531 1.73 -33.47 -19.20
CA SER A 531 0.50 -33.26 -19.97
C SER A 531 -0.57 -34.33 -19.79
N ALA A 532 -0.25 -35.46 -19.17
CA ALA A 532 -1.15 -36.58 -19.03
C ALA A 532 -1.92 -36.55 -17.71
N ILE A 533 -3.18 -36.96 -17.75
CA ILE A 533 -4.03 -37.09 -16.55
C ILE A 533 -3.95 -38.54 -16.10
N PRO A 534 -3.40 -38.85 -14.91
CA PRO A 534 -3.37 -40.20 -14.37
C PRO A 534 -4.78 -40.73 -14.15
N THR A 535 -4.95 -42.02 -14.32
CA THR A 535 -6.20 -42.70 -13.93
C THR A 535 -6.23 -42.90 -12.42
N LYS A 536 -7.43 -42.97 -11.85
CA LYS A 536 -7.59 -43.25 -10.40
C LYS A 536 -6.96 -44.56 -9.94
N ILE A 537 -6.92 -45.55 -10.84
CA ILE A 537 -6.30 -46.84 -10.57
C ILE A 537 -4.79 -46.71 -10.47
N GLU A 538 -4.17 -45.93 -11.36
CA GLU A 538 -2.73 -45.67 -11.34
C GLU A 538 -2.33 -44.93 -10.08
N GLU A 539 -3.08 -43.87 -9.69
CA GLU A 539 -2.83 -43.15 -8.46
C GLU A 539 -2.87 -44.03 -7.22
N LEU A 540 -3.92 -44.87 -7.07
CA LEU A 540 -4.07 -45.76 -5.94
C LEU A 540 -2.99 -46.84 -5.91
N LEU A 541 -2.57 -47.31 -7.09
CA LEU A 541 -1.50 -48.31 -7.21
C LEU A 541 -0.17 -47.75 -6.70
N ILE A 542 0.22 -46.55 -7.16
CA ILE A 542 1.45 -45.92 -6.71
C ILE A 542 1.38 -45.53 -5.22
N GLU A 543 0.26 -45.04 -4.73
CA GLU A 543 0.05 -44.79 -3.30
C GLU A 543 0.24 -46.03 -2.45
N GLN A 544 -0.33 -47.14 -2.88
CA GLN A 544 -0.15 -48.45 -2.21
C GLN A 544 1.32 -48.88 -2.22
N VAL A 545 2.00 -48.79 -3.35
CA VAL A 545 3.41 -49.19 -3.48
C VAL A 545 4.32 -48.33 -2.59
N ILE A 546 4.12 -47.01 -2.55
CA ILE A 546 4.89 -46.12 -1.68
C ILE A 546 4.66 -46.51 -0.19
N LYS A 547 3.41 -46.75 0.20
CA LYS A 547 3.09 -47.18 1.56
C LYS A 547 3.78 -48.51 1.94
N GLU A 548 3.68 -49.49 1.07
CA GLU A 548 4.31 -50.82 1.29
C GLU A 548 5.85 -50.72 1.29
N TYR A 549 6.46 -49.85 0.47
CA TYR A 549 7.90 -49.57 0.44
C TYR A 549 8.41 -49.06 1.80
N TYR A 550 7.74 -48.06 2.37
CA TYR A 550 8.10 -47.55 3.70
C TYR A 550 7.77 -48.52 4.83
N GLU A 551 6.70 -49.32 4.71
CA GLU A 551 6.44 -50.40 5.66
C GLU A 551 7.57 -51.46 5.62
N ALA A 552 8.07 -51.80 4.44
CA ALA A 552 9.18 -52.74 4.27
C ALA A 552 10.48 -52.23 4.93
N TYR A 553 10.74 -50.92 4.83
CA TYR A 553 11.94 -50.32 5.46
C TYR A 553 11.80 -50.15 6.98
N PHE A 554 10.73 -49.54 7.49
CA PHE A 554 10.60 -49.18 8.91
C PHE A 554 10.19 -50.32 9.81
N VAL A 555 9.45 -51.32 9.30
CA VAL A 555 8.82 -52.39 10.09
C VAL A 555 9.33 -53.75 9.67
N GLY A 556 9.63 -53.94 8.39
CA GLY A 556 9.80 -55.25 7.76
C GLY A 556 8.47 -55.99 7.67
N PHE A 557 8.36 -56.91 6.72
CA PHE A 557 7.16 -57.70 6.61
C PHE A 557 7.19 -58.87 7.62
N LYS A 558 6.35 -58.79 8.67
CA LYS A 558 6.24 -59.80 9.74
C LYS A 558 5.21 -60.92 9.47
N GLY A 559 4.63 -60.94 8.27
CA GLY A 559 3.51 -61.82 7.90
C GLY A 559 2.15 -61.10 8.01
N TYR A 560 1.12 -61.72 7.46
CA TYR A 560 -0.24 -61.19 7.55
C TYR A 560 -0.81 -61.43 8.95
N ASN A 561 -1.56 -60.45 9.45
CA ASN A 561 -2.31 -60.64 10.68
C ASN A 561 -3.57 -61.50 10.44
N LYS A 562 -4.19 -62.01 11.53
CA LYS A 562 -5.35 -62.90 11.45
C LYS A 562 -6.48 -62.35 10.56
N SER A 563 -6.83 -61.06 10.69
CA SER A 563 -7.91 -60.46 9.89
C SER A 563 -7.54 -60.37 8.39
N GLN A 564 -6.26 -60.13 8.07
CA GLN A 564 -5.77 -60.14 6.69
C GLN A 564 -5.76 -61.54 6.11
N ILE A 565 -5.35 -62.56 6.90
CA ILE A 565 -5.39 -63.96 6.50
C ILE A 565 -6.84 -64.36 6.23
N ASP A 566 -7.79 -64.03 7.13
CA ASP A 566 -9.20 -64.37 6.95
C ASP A 566 -9.81 -63.72 5.69
N ALA A 567 -9.42 -62.45 5.40
CA ALA A 567 -9.83 -61.76 4.19
C ALA A 567 -9.27 -62.38 2.91
N LEU A 568 -7.98 -62.72 2.91
CA LEU A 568 -7.31 -63.40 1.80
C LEU A 568 -7.88 -64.79 1.58
N HIS A 569 -8.09 -65.55 2.66
CA HIS A 569 -8.72 -66.87 2.61
C HIS A 569 -10.11 -66.78 1.97
N LYS A 570 -10.93 -65.82 2.42
CA LYS A 570 -12.27 -65.62 1.86
C LYS A 570 -12.24 -65.25 0.37
N LYS A 571 -11.27 -64.35 -0.03
CA LYS A 571 -11.05 -63.98 -1.41
C LYS A 571 -10.67 -65.19 -2.28
N PHE A 572 -9.67 -65.97 -1.85
CA PHE A 572 -9.19 -67.14 -2.60
C PHE A 572 -10.21 -68.27 -2.60
N LEU A 573 -11.05 -68.41 -1.58
CA LEU A 573 -12.15 -69.35 -1.57
C LEU A 573 -13.14 -69.10 -2.72
N ILE A 574 -13.48 -67.80 -2.92
CA ILE A 574 -14.37 -67.36 -4.03
C ILE A 574 -13.70 -67.61 -5.38
N GLU A 575 -12.41 -67.30 -5.52
CA GLU A 575 -11.65 -67.48 -6.75
C GLU A 575 -11.50 -69.00 -7.10
N THR A 576 -11.15 -69.83 -6.12
CA THR A 576 -10.95 -71.27 -6.32
C THR A 576 -12.30 -71.98 -6.58
N ALA A 577 -13.40 -71.53 -6.00
CA ALA A 577 -14.74 -71.98 -6.29
C ALA A 577 -15.19 -71.68 -7.72
N THR A 578 -14.69 -70.58 -8.36
CA THR A 578 -14.96 -70.23 -9.77
C THR A 578 -14.04 -70.95 -10.76
N GLU A 579 -12.85 -71.37 -10.35
CA GLU A 579 -11.80 -71.96 -11.19
C GLU A 579 -11.72 -73.52 -10.99
N GLY A 580 -12.33 -74.04 -9.93
CA GLY A 580 -12.22 -75.45 -9.50
C GLY A 580 -12.91 -76.44 -10.43
N LYS A 581 -12.34 -77.63 -10.55
CA LYS A 581 -12.99 -78.80 -11.23
C LYS A 581 -14.07 -79.38 -10.32
N PRO A 582 -15.17 -79.91 -10.86
CA PRO A 582 -16.26 -80.44 -10.08
C PRO A 582 -15.87 -81.65 -9.20
N THR A 583 -14.64 -82.15 -9.36
CA THR A 583 -14.13 -83.36 -8.63
C THR A 583 -13.19 -82.99 -7.46
N ASP A 584 -12.86 -81.72 -7.25
CA ASP A 584 -11.94 -81.35 -6.17
C ASP A 584 -12.60 -81.48 -4.79
N THR A 585 -11.91 -82.11 -3.85
CA THR A 585 -12.36 -82.23 -2.46
C THR A 585 -12.15 -80.88 -1.69
N ASN A 586 -13.00 -80.64 -0.67
CA ASN A 586 -12.83 -79.40 0.16
C ASN A 586 -11.43 -79.30 0.78
N LYS A 587 -10.75 -80.41 1.05
CA LYS A 587 -9.42 -80.44 1.61
C LYS A 587 -8.37 -79.99 0.61
N GLU A 588 -8.46 -80.36 -0.66
CA GLU A 588 -7.55 -79.91 -1.74
C GLU A 588 -7.73 -78.43 -2.05
N VAL A 589 -8.96 -77.93 -1.97
CA VAL A 589 -9.22 -76.44 -2.12
C VAL A 589 -8.59 -75.69 -1.00
N GLU A 590 -8.72 -76.06 0.25
CA GLU A 590 -8.10 -75.50 1.42
C GLU A 590 -6.59 -75.50 1.34
N GLU A 591 -5.96 -76.64 0.97
CA GLU A 591 -4.50 -76.71 0.80
C GLU A 591 -3.97 -75.76 -0.28
N ARG A 592 -4.69 -75.57 -1.40
CA ARG A 592 -4.32 -74.62 -2.46
C ARG A 592 -4.45 -73.21 -1.97
N ILE A 593 -5.48 -72.81 -1.19
CA ILE A 593 -5.63 -71.46 -0.63
C ILE A 593 -4.48 -71.16 0.31
N TRP A 594 -4.17 -72.04 1.26
CA TRP A 594 -3.07 -71.87 2.19
C TRP A 594 -1.71 -71.77 1.50
N LYS A 595 -1.51 -72.51 0.44
CA LYS A 595 -0.31 -72.49 -0.38
C LYS A 595 -0.19 -71.14 -1.06
N LYS A 596 -1.27 -70.62 -1.65
CA LYS A 596 -1.28 -69.28 -2.25
C LYS A 596 -0.99 -68.15 -1.21
N ILE A 597 -1.59 -68.22 -0.04
CA ILE A 597 -1.33 -67.23 1.03
C ILE A 597 0.14 -67.32 1.46
N LYS A 598 0.69 -68.50 1.65
CA LYS A 598 2.08 -68.66 2.03
C LYS A 598 3.05 -68.15 0.95
N GLU A 599 2.79 -68.40 -0.31
CA GLU A 599 3.58 -67.89 -1.44
C GLU A 599 3.57 -66.39 -1.48
N MET A 600 2.44 -65.76 -1.19
CA MET A 600 2.34 -64.28 -1.10
C MET A 600 3.16 -63.75 0.08
N GLU A 601 3.10 -64.38 1.23
CA GLU A 601 3.91 -63.97 2.40
C GLU A 601 5.41 -64.10 2.10
N ASP A 602 5.85 -65.22 1.53
CA ASP A 602 7.26 -65.48 1.23
C ASP A 602 7.79 -64.47 0.18
N ARG A 603 6.99 -64.16 -0.83
CA ARG A 603 7.34 -63.10 -1.80
C ARG A 603 7.46 -61.70 -1.15
N ARG A 604 6.55 -61.34 -0.26
CA ARG A 604 6.65 -60.02 0.46
C ARG A 604 7.85 -59.99 1.40
N LYS A 605 8.21 -61.12 2.05
CA LYS A 605 9.40 -61.19 2.88
C LYS A 605 10.70 -61.07 2.10
N ALA A 606 10.71 -61.48 0.82
CA ALA A 606 11.88 -61.40 -0.04
C ALA A 606 12.18 -59.95 -0.51
N LEU A 607 11.18 -59.01 -0.44
CA LEU A 607 11.36 -57.62 -0.81
C LEU A 607 11.87 -56.80 0.39
N VAL A 608 13.20 -56.79 0.55
CA VAL A 608 13.89 -56.05 1.61
C VAL A 608 14.29 -54.69 1.07
N VAL A 609 14.09 -53.65 1.87
CA VAL A 609 14.55 -52.29 1.57
C VAL A 609 15.58 -51.92 2.63
N ASP A 610 16.84 -51.81 2.23
CA ASP A 610 17.96 -51.53 3.14
C ASP A 610 18.26 -50.03 3.24
N GLU A 611 17.99 -49.27 2.17
CA GLU A 611 18.25 -47.83 2.08
C GLU A 611 17.04 -47.12 1.42
N LEU A 612 16.72 -45.94 1.93
CA LEU A 612 15.69 -45.10 1.34
C LEU A 612 16.29 -44.18 0.23
N SER A 613 16.03 -44.53 -1.03
CA SER A 613 16.45 -43.77 -2.22
C SER A 613 15.47 -44.00 -3.37
N PHE A 614 15.57 -43.20 -4.42
CA PHE A 614 14.81 -43.46 -5.65
C PHE A 614 15.20 -44.80 -6.25
N ASN A 615 16.49 -45.14 -6.22
CA ASN A 615 16.98 -46.41 -6.75
C ASN A 615 16.28 -47.63 -6.05
N SER A 616 16.29 -47.66 -4.73
CA SER A 616 15.65 -48.75 -3.99
C SER A 616 14.12 -48.73 -4.14
N PHE A 617 13.50 -47.59 -4.27
CA PHE A 617 12.07 -47.48 -4.58
C PHE A 617 11.76 -48.02 -5.97
N PHE A 618 12.58 -47.70 -6.97
CA PHE A 618 12.39 -48.20 -8.34
C PHE A 618 12.53 -49.70 -8.39
N GLU A 619 13.58 -50.30 -7.76
CA GLU A 619 13.78 -51.73 -7.65
C GLU A 619 12.57 -52.38 -6.96
N TYR A 620 12.13 -51.87 -5.80
CA TYR A 620 10.98 -52.37 -5.07
C TYR A 620 9.68 -52.28 -5.90
N SER A 621 9.43 -51.13 -6.53
CA SER A 621 8.20 -50.89 -7.31
C SER A 621 8.11 -51.77 -8.57
N THR A 622 9.22 -51.96 -9.27
CA THR A 622 9.31 -52.80 -10.49
C THR A 622 8.97 -54.26 -10.18
N GLU A 623 9.38 -54.76 -9.04
CA GLU A 623 9.03 -56.12 -8.61
C GLU A 623 7.63 -56.19 -8.00
N ARG A 624 7.18 -55.18 -7.24
CA ARG A 624 5.94 -55.25 -6.48
C ARG A 624 4.69 -54.91 -7.31
N ILE A 625 4.75 -53.96 -8.27
CA ILE A 625 3.60 -53.58 -9.09
C ILE A 625 2.97 -54.77 -9.86
N PRO A 626 3.73 -55.65 -10.55
CA PRO A 626 3.16 -56.78 -11.26
C PRO A 626 2.36 -57.71 -10.33
N TYR A 627 2.85 -57.90 -9.07
CA TYR A 627 2.13 -58.72 -8.10
C TYR A 627 0.83 -58.08 -7.63
N ILE A 628 0.84 -56.79 -7.32
CA ILE A 628 -0.38 -56.05 -6.94
C ILE A 628 -1.41 -56.11 -8.08
N CYS A 629 -0.97 -55.93 -9.32
CA CYS A 629 -1.85 -56.02 -10.49
C CYS A 629 -2.45 -57.43 -10.61
N SER A 630 -1.65 -58.49 -10.40
CA SER A 630 -2.12 -59.86 -10.43
C SER A 630 -3.06 -60.16 -9.27
N GLU A 631 -2.70 -59.77 -8.03
CA GLU A 631 -3.49 -59.97 -6.81
C GLU A 631 -4.87 -59.32 -6.87
N ASN A 632 -4.95 -58.14 -7.52
CA ASN A 632 -6.18 -57.36 -7.59
C ASN A 632 -6.88 -57.41 -8.95
N LYS A 633 -6.39 -58.23 -9.89
CA LYS A 633 -6.89 -58.37 -11.28
C LYS A 633 -6.98 -56.99 -12.00
N ILE A 634 -5.97 -56.13 -11.74
CA ILE A 634 -5.86 -54.82 -12.38
C ILE A 634 -5.30 -55.04 -13.78
N THR A 635 -6.01 -54.57 -14.80
CA THR A 635 -5.61 -54.61 -16.20
C THR A 635 -5.46 -53.19 -16.75
N GLY A 636 -4.65 -53.02 -17.82
CA GLY A 636 -4.50 -51.74 -18.48
C GLY A 636 -3.39 -50.84 -17.91
N ILE A 637 -2.56 -51.35 -16.99
CA ILE A 637 -1.36 -50.63 -16.52
C ILE A 637 -0.21 -50.92 -17.50
N ASP A 638 0.37 -49.82 -18.05
CA ASP A 638 1.54 -49.89 -18.93
C ASP A 638 2.85 -49.94 -18.13
N LEU A 639 3.23 -51.14 -17.72
CA LEU A 639 4.47 -51.40 -16.98
C LEU A 639 5.72 -51.10 -17.80
N SER A 640 5.66 -51.26 -19.13
CA SER A 640 6.81 -50.95 -19.99
C SER A 640 7.09 -49.48 -20.01
N SER A 641 6.07 -48.62 -20.15
CA SER A 641 6.17 -47.17 -20.06
C SER A 641 6.66 -46.72 -18.68
N TYR A 642 6.12 -47.36 -17.58
CA TYR A 642 6.56 -47.07 -16.22
C TYR A 642 8.06 -47.30 -16.06
N ASN A 643 8.52 -48.51 -16.37
CA ASN A 643 9.92 -48.90 -16.21
C ASN A 643 10.85 -48.06 -17.08
N TYR A 644 10.46 -47.79 -18.33
CA TYR A 644 11.28 -46.98 -19.26
C TYR A 644 11.39 -45.55 -18.78
N SER A 645 10.30 -44.91 -18.37
CA SER A 645 10.31 -43.48 -17.93
C SER A 645 11.12 -43.28 -16.64
N LEU A 646 10.97 -44.20 -15.68
CA LEU A 646 11.68 -44.14 -14.42
C LEU A 646 13.17 -44.51 -14.52
N SER A 647 13.54 -45.34 -15.51
CA SER A 647 14.95 -45.75 -15.72
C SER A 647 15.90 -44.57 -16.00
N GLU A 648 15.40 -43.44 -16.51
CA GLU A 648 16.21 -42.23 -16.72
C GLU A 648 16.75 -41.63 -15.40
N PHE A 649 16.10 -41.95 -14.27
CA PHE A 649 16.49 -41.50 -12.93
C PHE A 649 17.13 -42.61 -12.09
N TYR A 650 17.20 -43.83 -12.61
CA TYR A 650 17.83 -44.99 -12.00
C TYR A 650 19.32 -45.06 -12.34
N ARG A 651 20.08 -45.96 -11.71
CA ARG A 651 21.51 -46.18 -11.88
C ARG A 651 21.92 -46.23 -13.37
N GLY A 652 22.83 -45.36 -13.75
CA GLY A 652 23.30 -45.21 -15.14
C GLY A 652 22.37 -44.42 -16.05
N GLY A 653 21.23 -43.93 -15.55
CA GLY A 653 20.33 -43.03 -16.29
C GLY A 653 20.84 -41.59 -16.31
N THR A 654 20.34 -40.79 -17.26
CA THR A 654 20.77 -39.43 -17.49
C THR A 654 20.61 -38.55 -16.25
N TYR A 655 19.58 -38.76 -15.44
CA TYR A 655 19.20 -37.95 -14.27
C TYR A 655 19.36 -38.71 -12.94
N GLU A 656 20.22 -39.73 -12.87
CA GLU A 656 20.42 -40.54 -11.68
C GLU A 656 20.67 -39.72 -10.41
N ARG A 657 21.55 -38.72 -10.49
CA ARG A 657 21.96 -37.91 -9.34
C ARG A 657 20.83 -37.05 -8.78
N THR A 658 19.90 -36.59 -9.63
CA THR A 658 18.83 -35.67 -9.27
C THR A 658 17.96 -36.15 -8.10
N LEU A 659 17.63 -37.47 -8.06
CA LEU A 659 16.74 -38.07 -7.05
C LEU A 659 17.42 -38.99 -6.05
N ASN A 660 18.70 -39.27 -6.19
CA ASN A 660 19.42 -40.22 -5.34
C ASN A 660 20.45 -39.58 -4.41
N GLU A 661 21.00 -38.40 -4.77
CA GLU A 661 21.91 -37.70 -3.90
C GLU A 661 21.14 -36.86 -2.86
N ASN A 662 21.66 -36.87 -1.63
CA ASN A 662 21.01 -36.10 -0.57
C ASN A 662 21.22 -34.61 -0.78
N ILE A 663 20.18 -33.84 -0.46
CA ILE A 663 20.30 -32.38 -0.36
C ILE A 663 21.28 -32.02 0.77
N ASP A 664 22.03 -30.97 0.58
CA ASP A 664 22.85 -30.39 1.64
C ASP A 664 21.92 -29.90 2.77
N SER A 665 21.97 -30.56 3.91
CA SER A 665 21.14 -30.22 5.09
C SER A 665 21.36 -28.78 5.59
N SER A 666 22.50 -28.15 5.25
CA SER A 666 22.78 -26.76 5.57
C SER A 666 21.77 -25.80 4.93
N LEU A 667 21.13 -26.19 3.80
CA LEU A 667 20.12 -25.37 3.14
C LEU A 667 18.92 -25.03 4.04
N PHE A 668 18.57 -25.85 5.00
CA PHE A 668 17.48 -25.53 5.91
C PHE A 668 17.83 -24.40 6.88
N ASP A 669 19.12 -24.17 7.14
CA ASP A 669 19.60 -23.10 8.00
C ASP A 669 19.88 -21.78 7.25
N GLU A 670 20.07 -21.84 5.94
CA GLU A 670 20.28 -20.66 5.11
C GLU A 670 19.06 -19.74 5.13
N THR A 671 19.33 -18.44 5.27
CA THR A 671 18.25 -17.41 5.31
C THR A 671 17.87 -16.90 3.93
N PHE A 672 18.73 -17.07 2.93
CA PHE A 672 18.50 -16.64 1.55
C PHE A 672 19.02 -17.70 0.57
N ILE A 673 18.13 -18.25 -0.22
CA ILE A 673 18.46 -19.30 -1.18
C ILE A 673 17.88 -18.91 -2.55
N VAL A 674 18.71 -19.00 -3.57
CA VAL A 674 18.28 -18.82 -4.97
C VAL A 674 18.56 -20.10 -5.75
N PHE A 675 17.53 -20.65 -6.37
CA PHE A 675 17.63 -21.75 -7.32
C PHE A 675 17.53 -21.18 -8.73
N GLU A 676 18.65 -21.12 -9.45
CA GLU A 676 18.72 -20.69 -10.83
C GLU A 676 18.50 -21.88 -11.76
N ILE A 677 17.39 -21.88 -12.47
CA ILE A 677 16.96 -23.01 -13.32
C ILE A 677 16.71 -22.61 -14.77
N ASP A 678 17.33 -21.51 -15.24
CA ASP A 678 17.19 -21.03 -16.64
C ASP A 678 17.63 -22.08 -17.66
N THR A 679 18.71 -22.82 -17.37
CA THR A 679 19.26 -23.85 -18.27
C THR A 679 18.28 -24.98 -18.59
N ILE A 680 17.34 -25.26 -17.67
CA ILE A 680 16.34 -26.34 -17.83
C ILE A 680 14.92 -25.83 -18.10
N LYS A 681 14.73 -24.52 -18.24
CA LYS A 681 13.38 -23.89 -18.38
C LYS A 681 12.54 -24.45 -19.55
N ASP A 682 13.18 -24.93 -20.59
CA ASP A 682 12.53 -25.49 -21.78
C ASP A 682 12.46 -27.03 -21.76
N ASN A 683 13.07 -27.69 -20.76
CA ASN A 683 12.97 -29.14 -20.55
C ASN A 683 11.65 -29.49 -19.87
N LYS A 684 10.75 -30.11 -20.62
CA LYS A 684 9.38 -30.43 -20.17
C LYS A 684 9.31 -31.43 -19.01
N THR A 685 10.36 -32.18 -18.72
CA THR A 685 10.45 -33.15 -17.63
C THR A 685 11.18 -32.59 -16.43
N LEU A 686 12.38 -32.03 -16.64
CA LEU A 686 13.22 -31.56 -15.53
C LEU A 686 12.71 -30.30 -14.87
N PHE A 687 12.22 -29.32 -15.63
CA PHE A 687 11.76 -28.05 -15.06
C PHE A 687 10.63 -28.22 -14.04
N PRO A 688 9.53 -28.96 -14.34
CA PRO A 688 8.48 -29.24 -13.35
C PRO A 688 9.00 -30.07 -12.18
N LEU A 689 9.85 -31.06 -12.43
CA LEU A 689 10.41 -31.94 -11.40
C LEU A 689 11.26 -31.17 -10.39
N VAL A 690 12.21 -30.38 -10.87
CA VAL A 690 13.09 -29.55 -10.03
C VAL A 690 12.27 -28.51 -9.26
N THR A 691 11.28 -27.89 -9.90
CA THR A 691 10.37 -26.97 -9.22
C THR A 691 9.60 -27.65 -8.10
N LEU A 692 9.12 -28.88 -8.31
CA LEU A 692 8.45 -29.67 -7.29
C LEU A 692 9.38 -29.97 -6.11
N ILE A 693 10.64 -30.31 -6.38
CA ILE A 693 11.67 -30.53 -5.36
C ILE A 693 11.88 -29.25 -4.53
N ILE A 694 12.05 -28.11 -5.17
CA ILE A 694 12.26 -26.83 -4.48
C ILE A 694 11.06 -26.47 -3.59
N MET A 695 9.84 -26.72 -4.06
CA MET A 695 8.64 -26.53 -3.26
C MET A 695 8.59 -27.44 -2.03
N ASP A 696 9.03 -28.73 -2.15
CA ASP A 696 9.12 -29.62 -0.99
C ASP A 696 10.18 -29.15 0.02
N VAL A 697 11.34 -28.69 -0.46
CA VAL A 697 12.37 -28.06 0.40
C VAL A 697 11.78 -26.88 1.18
N PHE A 698 11.01 -26.03 0.52
CA PHE A 698 10.37 -24.91 1.18
C PHE A 698 9.32 -25.36 2.23
N ILE A 699 8.53 -26.39 1.93
CA ILE A 699 7.57 -26.96 2.88
C ILE A 699 8.28 -27.52 4.12
N GLN A 700 9.40 -28.24 3.94
CA GLN A 700 10.20 -28.75 5.04
C GLN A 700 10.77 -27.57 5.87
N LYS A 701 11.32 -26.56 5.21
CA LYS A 701 11.82 -25.34 5.88
C LYS A 701 10.72 -24.63 6.68
N MET A 702 9.51 -24.55 6.14
CA MET A 702 8.36 -23.99 6.86
C MET A 702 8.05 -24.70 8.17
N ARG A 703 8.24 -26.01 8.23
CA ARG A 703 7.97 -26.82 9.42
C ARG A 703 9.05 -26.70 10.48
N ILE A 704 10.31 -26.58 10.06
CA ILE A 704 11.48 -26.52 10.94
C ILE A 704 11.63 -25.12 11.55
N LYS A 705 11.53 -24.08 10.74
CA LYS A 705 11.79 -22.68 11.16
C LYS A 705 10.51 -22.01 11.66
N LYS A 706 10.65 -21.14 12.67
CA LYS A 706 9.51 -20.43 13.29
C LYS A 706 9.35 -18.98 12.82
N ASN A 707 10.40 -18.40 12.20
CA ASN A 707 10.36 -17.04 11.64
C ASN A 707 9.47 -16.97 10.39
N ARG A 708 9.30 -15.77 9.79
CA ARG A 708 8.59 -15.60 8.51
C ARG A 708 9.41 -16.19 7.36
N LYS A 709 8.73 -16.68 6.33
CA LYS A 709 9.37 -17.21 5.11
C LYS A 709 8.64 -16.72 3.89
N VAL A 710 9.36 -16.59 2.79
CA VAL A 710 8.80 -16.30 1.47
C VAL A 710 9.40 -17.22 0.42
N LEU A 711 8.55 -17.80 -0.42
CA LEU A 711 8.92 -18.45 -1.66
C LEU A 711 8.45 -17.60 -2.84
N VAL A 712 9.35 -17.25 -3.73
CA VAL A 712 9.01 -16.55 -4.98
C VAL A 712 9.38 -17.45 -6.15
N ILE A 713 8.44 -17.67 -7.06
CA ILE A 713 8.62 -18.50 -8.24
C ILE A 713 8.43 -17.63 -9.48
N GLU A 714 9.53 -17.39 -10.21
CA GLU A 714 9.47 -16.72 -11.50
C GLU A 714 9.07 -17.69 -12.61
N GLU A 715 8.26 -17.22 -13.55
CA GLU A 715 7.74 -17.99 -14.70
C GLU A 715 7.08 -19.32 -14.31
N ALA A 716 6.43 -19.35 -13.13
CA ALA A 716 5.85 -20.55 -12.54
C ALA A 716 4.84 -21.28 -13.46
N TRP A 717 4.24 -20.58 -14.41
CA TRP A 717 3.29 -21.15 -15.37
C TRP A 717 3.86 -22.33 -16.16
N LYS A 718 5.17 -22.33 -16.48
CA LYS A 718 5.84 -23.44 -17.17
C LYS A 718 5.84 -24.71 -16.32
N ALA A 719 5.99 -24.57 -15.00
CA ALA A 719 5.92 -25.68 -14.07
C ALA A 719 4.47 -26.13 -13.82
N VAL A 720 3.54 -25.18 -13.77
CA VAL A 720 2.14 -25.39 -13.35
C VAL A 720 1.24 -25.83 -14.52
N ALA A 721 1.78 -26.04 -15.70
CA ALA A 721 1.01 -26.46 -16.88
C ALA A 721 0.29 -27.82 -16.72
N SER A 722 0.66 -28.64 -15.71
CA SER A 722 0.00 -29.92 -15.42
C SER A 722 -1.01 -29.81 -14.29
N PRO A 723 -2.11 -30.58 -14.34
CA PRO A 723 -3.08 -30.68 -13.25
C PRO A 723 -2.47 -31.09 -11.89
N MET A 724 -1.48 -32.00 -11.92
CA MET A 724 -0.79 -32.46 -10.70
C MET A 724 0.01 -31.34 -10.03
N MET A 725 0.76 -30.58 -10.81
CA MET A 725 1.53 -29.44 -10.27
C MET A 725 0.60 -28.37 -9.74
N ALA A 726 -0.52 -28.11 -10.40
CA ALA A 726 -1.50 -27.14 -9.95
C ALA A 726 -2.12 -27.51 -8.60
N GLU A 727 -2.45 -28.78 -8.39
CA GLU A 727 -2.94 -29.27 -7.08
C GLU A 727 -1.87 -29.15 -6.00
N TYR A 728 -0.60 -29.41 -6.33
CA TYR A 728 0.50 -29.26 -5.38
C TYR A 728 0.75 -27.80 -5.02
N ILE A 729 0.70 -26.88 -5.98
CA ILE A 729 0.77 -25.42 -5.70
C ILE A 729 -0.41 -24.98 -4.82
N LYS A 730 -1.61 -25.45 -5.11
CA LYS A 730 -2.79 -25.17 -4.28
C LYS A 730 -2.62 -25.67 -2.83
N TYR A 731 -2.02 -26.85 -2.67
CA TYR A 731 -1.63 -27.38 -1.38
C TYR A 731 -0.59 -26.49 -0.69
N LEU A 732 0.47 -26.09 -1.41
CA LEU A 732 1.52 -25.20 -0.91
C LEU A 732 0.94 -23.85 -0.40
N TYR A 733 0.05 -23.22 -1.18
CA TYR A 733 -0.59 -21.98 -0.79
C TYR A 733 -1.45 -22.11 0.49
N LYS A 734 -2.18 -23.19 0.61
CA LYS A 734 -2.97 -23.50 1.81
C LYS A 734 -2.09 -23.76 3.03
N THR A 735 -0.97 -24.46 2.83
CA THR A 735 -0.03 -24.83 3.87
C THR A 735 0.77 -23.61 4.36
N ALA A 736 1.25 -22.76 3.45
CA ALA A 736 2.00 -21.56 3.75
C ALA A 736 1.29 -20.66 4.78
N ARG A 737 -0.03 -20.54 4.65
CA ARG A 737 -0.87 -19.76 5.58
C ARG A 737 -0.75 -20.22 7.04
N LYS A 738 -0.53 -21.51 7.29
CA LYS A 738 -0.44 -22.11 8.65
C LYS A 738 0.93 -21.88 9.29
N PHE A 739 1.97 -21.66 8.50
CA PHE A 739 3.37 -21.63 8.94
C PHE A 739 4.03 -20.26 8.81
N TRP A 740 3.22 -19.19 8.81
CA TRP A 740 3.72 -17.81 8.68
C TRP A 740 4.63 -17.65 7.46
N ALA A 741 4.17 -18.17 6.34
CA ALA A 741 4.87 -18.13 5.08
C ALA A 741 4.05 -17.42 3.99
N MET A 742 4.75 -16.87 3.01
CA MET A 742 4.22 -16.21 1.83
C MET A 742 4.67 -16.98 0.60
N VAL A 743 3.80 -17.16 -0.37
CA VAL A 743 4.14 -17.72 -1.67
C VAL A 743 3.77 -16.72 -2.75
N GLY A 744 4.73 -16.37 -3.58
CA GLY A 744 4.57 -15.43 -4.67
C GLY A 744 4.87 -16.06 -6.02
N VAL A 745 4.01 -15.77 -6.99
CA VAL A 745 4.23 -16.11 -8.40
C VAL A 745 4.42 -14.84 -9.20
N VAL A 746 5.48 -14.80 -9.99
CA VAL A 746 5.85 -13.68 -10.85
C VAL A 746 5.81 -14.14 -12.30
N THR A 747 5.11 -13.42 -13.17
CA THR A 747 5.02 -13.77 -14.60
C THR A 747 5.06 -12.54 -15.51
N GLN A 748 5.43 -12.78 -16.77
CA GLN A 748 5.45 -11.75 -17.82
C GLN A 748 4.19 -11.75 -18.66
N GLU A 749 3.57 -12.91 -18.85
CA GLU A 749 2.44 -13.09 -19.75
C GLU A 749 1.23 -13.67 -19.00
N LEU A 750 0.11 -12.96 -19.09
CA LEU A 750 -1.13 -13.44 -18.49
C LEU A 750 -1.77 -14.56 -19.31
N GLN A 751 -1.50 -14.62 -20.62
CA GLN A 751 -2.10 -15.63 -21.51
C GLN A 751 -1.73 -17.06 -21.10
N ASP A 752 -0.54 -17.24 -20.57
CA ASP A 752 -0.05 -18.53 -20.07
C ASP A 752 -0.85 -19.03 -18.86
N ILE A 753 -1.40 -18.07 -18.08
CA ILE A 753 -2.25 -18.38 -16.91
C ILE A 753 -3.72 -18.53 -17.33
N ILE A 754 -4.22 -17.72 -18.27
CA ILE A 754 -5.61 -17.78 -18.73
C ILE A 754 -5.87 -19.07 -19.50
N GLY A 755 -4.90 -19.56 -20.25
CA GLY A 755 -4.99 -20.79 -21.05
C GLY A 755 -5.25 -22.05 -20.23
N SER A 756 -5.00 -22.01 -18.91
CA SER A 756 -5.25 -23.14 -18.01
C SER A 756 -6.20 -22.74 -16.87
N PRO A 757 -7.46 -23.20 -16.89
CA PRO A 757 -8.41 -22.97 -15.80
C PRO A 757 -7.87 -23.41 -14.43
N ILE A 758 -7.09 -24.46 -14.40
CA ILE A 758 -6.51 -25.08 -13.20
C ILE A 758 -5.45 -24.15 -12.58
N VAL A 759 -4.60 -23.56 -13.43
CA VAL A 759 -3.57 -22.59 -13.01
C VAL A 759 -4.23 -21.33 -12.44
N LYS A 760 -5.27 -20.84 -13.12
CA LYS A 760 -6.04 -19.71 -12.64
C LYS A 760 -6.59 -19.95 -11.23
N GLU A 761 -7.21 -21.11 -11.00
CA GLU A 761 -7.76 -21.44 -9.69
C GLU A 761 -6.67 -21.65 -8.64
N ALA A 762 -5.56 -22.28 -8.99
CA ALA A 762 -4.50 -22.56 -8.05
C ALA A 762 -3.76 -21.31 -7.57
N ILE A 763 -3.45 -20.36 -8.47
CA ILE A 763 -2.62 -19.20 -8.19
C ILE A 763 -3.48 -17.96 -7.86
N ILE A 764 -4.34 -17.54 -8.78
CA ILE A 764 -5.04 -16.26 -8.66
C ILE A 764 -6.03 -16.28 -7.50
N ASN A 765 -6.85 -17.34 -7.39
CA ASN A 765 -7.85 -17.44 -6.33
C ASN A 765 -7.25 -17.65 -4.92
N ASN A 766 -5.97 -18.01 -4.83
CA ASN A 766 -5.27 -18.18 -3.55
C ASN A 766 -4.26 -17.05 -3.26
N SER A 767 -4.23 -15.99 -4.07
CA SER A 767 -3.38 -14.83 -3.87
C SER A 767 -4.24 -13.62 -3.51
N ASP A 768 -4.23 -13.22 -2.23
CA ASP A 768 -4.98 -12.04 -1.77
C ASP A 768 -4.25 -10.72 -2.08
N VAL A 769 -2.97 -10.82 -2.45
CA VAL A 769 -2.17 -9.67 -2.87
C VAL A 769 -1.92 -9.74 -4.38
N THR A 770 -2.27 -8.68 -5.09
CA THR A 770 -2.04 -8.56 -6.53
C THR A 770 -1.12 -7.36 -6.79
N ILE A 771 -0.05 -7.61 -7.53
CA ILE A 771 0.96 -6.61 -7.89
C ILE A 771 1.01 -6.51 -9.41
N LEU A 772 0.76 -5.31 -9.96
CA LEU A 772 0.81 -5.08 -11.39
C LEU A 772 1.79 -3.96 -11.71
N LEU A 773 2.72 -4.25 -12.60
CA LEU A 773 3.62 -3.24 -13.17
C LEU A 773 2.95 -2.60 -14.40
N ASP A 774 3.65 -1.71 -15.10
CA ASP A 774 3.10 -0.98 -16.27
C ASP A 774 2.49 -1.92 -17.31
N GLN A 775 1.17 -1.86 -17.49
CA GLN A 775 0.39 -2.67 -18.41
C GLN A 775 0.16 -1.97 -19.77
N GLY A 776 0.86 -0.90 -20.06
CA GLY A 776 0.67 -0.10 -21.28
C GLY A 776 0.83 -0.90 -22.58
N LYS A 777 1.64 -1.96 -22.59
CA LYS A 777 1.81 -2.87 -23.73
C LYS A 777 0.57 -3.75 -24.01
N PHE A 778 -0.28 -3.95 -22.99
CA PHE A 778 -1.47 -4.81 -23.07
C PHE A 778 -2.78 -4.04 -23.11
N LYS A 779 -2.75 -2.73 -23.39
CA LYS A 779 -3.93 -1.85 -23.36
C LYS A 779 -5.11 -2.39 -24.17
N GLU A 780 -4.84 -2.95 -25.35
CA GLU A 780 -5.89 -3.49 -26.25
C GLU A 780 -6.52 -4.81 -25.75
N ARG A 781 -5.83 -5.54 -24.89
CA ARG A 781 -6.27 -6.83 -24.32
C ARG A 781 -6.48 -6.75 -22.80
N PHE A 782 -6.56 -5.56 -22.28
CA PHE A 782 -6.64 -5.36 -20.83
C PHE A 782 -7.96 -5.84 -20.22
N ASP A 783 -9.01 -5.93 -21.02
CA ASP A 783 -10.30 -6.47 -20.58
C ASP A 783 -10.19 -7.94 -20.12
N ASP A 784 -9.32 -8.73 -20.76
CA ASP A 784 -9.02 -10.09 -20.32
C ASP A 784 -8.34 -10.10 -18.93
N ILE A 785 -7.37 -9.22 -18.73
CA ILE A 785 -6.67 -9.04 -17.44
C ILE A 785 -7.66 -8.61 -16.37
N LYS A 786 -8.52 -7.63 -16.70
CA LYS A 786 -9.57 -7.13 -15.83
C LYS A 786 -10.52 -8.25 -15.38
N ALA A 787 -10.99 -9.06 -16.32
CA ALA A 787 -11.91 -10.16 -16.04
C ALA A 787 -11.28 -11.26 -15.18
N VAL A 788 -10.03 -11.63 -15.48
CA VAL A 788 -9.31 -12.70 -14.76
C VAL A 788 -8.96 -12.30 -13.33
N LEU A 789 -8.47 -11.07 -13.13
CA LEU A 789 -8.06 -10.57 -11.82
C LEU A 789 -9.22 -9.91 -11.04
N GLY A 790 -10.43 -9.82 -11.65
CA GLY A 790 -11.59 -9.19 -11.02
C GLY A 790 -11.33 -7.71 -10.68
N LEU A 791 -10.71 -6.96 -11.61
CA LEU A 791 -10.38 -5.55 -11.39
C LEU A 791 -11.60 -4.66 -11.61
N THR A 792 -11.76 -3.69 -10.74
CA THR A 792 -12.78 -2.64 -10.85
C THR A 792 -12.34 -1.57 -11.87
N ASP A 793 -13.28 -0.76 -12.37
CA ASP A 793 -12.97 0.38 -13.24
C ASP A 793 -12.06 1.41 -12.54
N VAL A 794 -12.20 1.56 -11.24
CA VAL A 794 -11.35 2.41 -10.40
C VAL A 794 -9.90 1.90 -10.41
N GLU A 795 -9.71 0.61 -10.20
CA GLU A 795 -8.38 -0.02 -10.23
C GLU A 795 -7.75 0.06 -11.62
N CYS A 796 -8.54 -0.15 -12.68
CA CYS A 796 -8.07 0.01 -14.06
C CYS A 796 -7.55 1.43 -14.33
N ARG A 797 -8.26 2.47 -13.87
CA ARG A 797 -7.78 3.86 -13.98
C ARG A 797 -6.44 4.06 -13.26
N LYS A 798 -6.29 3.54 -12.04
CA LYS A 798 -5.01 3.60 -11.29
C LYS A 798 -3.88 2.92 -12.05
N ILE A 799 -4.10 1.71 -12.56
CA ILE A 799 -3.10 0.92 -13.29
C ILE A 799 -2.58 1.66 -14.52
N PHE A 800 -3.47 2.29 -15.28
CA PHE A 800 -3.05 3.01 -16.49
C PHE A 800 -2.34 4.35 -16.22
N THR A 801 -2.31 4.83 -14.97
CA THR A 801 -1.51 5.99 -14.58
C THR A 801 -0.07 5.65 -14.20
N ILE A 802 0.28 4.36 -14.10
CA ILE A 802 1.62 3.89 -13.74
C ILE A 802 2.67 4.49 -14.68
N ASN A 803 3.70 5.14 -14.13
CA ASN A 803 4.78 5.82 -14.84
C ASN A 803 4.34 6.93 -15.82
N ARG A 804 3.14 7.51 -15.64
CA ARG A 804 2.58 8.51 -16.56
C ARG A 804 2.39 9.89 -15.94
N LEU A 805 2.49 10.01 -14.63
CA LEU A 805 2.46 11.31 -13.96
C LEU A 805 3.80 12.03 -14.14
N GLU A 806 3.78 13.36 -14.13
CA GLU A 806 4.97 14.22 -14.16
C GLU A 806 5.66 14.23 -12.78
N ASN A 807 6.03 13.06 -12.26
CA ASN A 807 6.64 12.90 -10.94
C ASN A 807 8.00 12.19 -11.00
N THR A 808 8.61 12.08 -12.19
CA THR A 808 9.86 11.37 -12.43
C THR A 808 11.09 12.28 -12.41
N GLU A 809 10.90 13.60 -12.39
CA GLU A 809 12.01 14.56 -12.42
C GLU A 809 12.93 14.41 -11.19
N GLY A 810 14.22 14.26 -11.45
CA GLY A 810 15.23 14.04 -10.40
C GLY A 810 15.26 12.64 -9.78
N ARG A 811 14.47 11.68 -10.28
CA ARG A 811 14.35 10.30 -9.78
C ARG A 811 14.98 9.31 -10.77
N SER A 812 16.19 8.84 -10.50
CA SER A 812 16.98 8.06 -11.48
C SER A 812 16.53 6.60 -11.60
N PHE A 813 16.41 5.88 -10.49
CA PHE A 813 16.02 4.46 -10.46
C PHE A 813 14.63 4.32 -9.88
N PHE A 814 13.64 4.71 -10.67
CA PHE A 814 12.26 4.81 -10.26
C PHE A 814 11.32 4.10 -11.24
N ARG A 815 10.39 3.34 -10.68
CA ARG A 815 9.24 2.73 -11.36
C ARG A 815 8.04 2.74 -10.44
N GLU A 816 6.85 2.90 -10.98
CA GLU A 816 5.61 2.75 -10.21
C GLU A 816 5.06 1.34 -10.35
N VAL A 817 4.40 0.88 -9.31
CA VAL A 817 3.70 -0.41 -9.26
C VAL A 817 2.33 -0.24 -8.60
N PHE A 818 1.33 -0.90 -9.12
CA PHE A 818 0.01 -1.03 -8.50
C PHE A 818 0.02 -2.22 -7.55
N ILE A 819 -0.44 -2.02 -6.33
CA ILE A 819 -0.56 -3.08 -5.30
C ILE A 819 -1.99 -3.08 -4.77
N ARG A 820 -2.65 -4.24 -4.87
CA ARG A 820 -3.93 -4.53 -4.27
C ARG A 820 -3.77 -5.54 -3.15
N ARG A 821 -4.33 -5.25 -1.97
CA ARG A 821 -4.35 -6.11 -0.79
C ARG A 821 -5.80 -6.23 -0.31
N GLY A 822 -6.45 -7.31 -0.66
CA GLY A 822 -7.90 -7.46 -0.49
C GLY A 822 -8.67 -6.37 -1.25
N LEU A 823 -9.38 -5.49 -0.53
CA LEU A 823 -10.13 -4.38 -1.10
C LEU A 823 -9.32 -3.06 -1.20
N ALA A 824 -8.16 -3.00 -0.55
CA ALA A 824 -7.32 -1.81 -0.59
C ALA A 824 -6.36 -1.87 -1.78
N SER A 825 -6.37 -0.83 -2.60
CA SER A 825 -5.49 -0.75 -3.77
C SER A 825 -4.92 0.65 -3.97
N ASP A 826 -3.61 0.73 -4.30
CA ASP A 826 -2.97 2.01 -4.62
C ASP A 826 -1.75 1.82 -5.54
N VAL A 827 -1.21 2.94 -6.03
CA VAL A 827 0.02 2.97 -6.84
C VAL A 827 1.14 3.54 -5.99
N TYR A 828 2.23 2.78 -5.92
CA TYR A 828 3.43 3.11 -5.16
C TYR A 828 4.63 3.21 -6.07
N GLY A 829 5.64 3.97 -5.68
CA GLY A 829 6.91 4.04 -6.36
C GLY A 829 7.95 3.10 -5.76
N VAL A 830 8.66 2.38 -6.62
CA VAL A 830 9.90 1.69 -6.27
C VAL A 830 11.03 2.59 -6.70
N GLU A 831 11.72 3.19 -5.75
CA GLU A 831 12.85 4.10 -5.99
C GLU A 831 14.02 3.68 -5.11
N GLU A 832 15.16 3.46 -5.72
CA GLU A 832 16.34 2.91 -5.04
C GLU A 832 17.58 3.79 -5.26
N PRO A 833 18.50 3.85 -4.28
CA PRO A 833 19.79 4.47 -4.45
C PRO A 833 20.69 3.67 -5.40
N ARG A 834 21.82 4.23 -5.77
CA ARG A 834 22.79 3.58 -6.69
C ARG A 834 23.32 2.26 -6.13
N GLU A 835 23.56 2.19 -4.85
CA GLU A 835 24.06 1.00 -4.17
C GLU A 835 23.06 -0.17 -4.28
N CYS A 836 21.79 0.08 -4.03
CA CYS A 836 20.75 -0.93 -4.22
C CYS A 836 20.60 -1.32 -5.71
N TYR A 837 20.59 -0.32 -6.61
CA TYR A 837 20.51 -0.58 -8.04
C TYR A 837 21.65 -1.49 -8.53
N MET A 838 22.89 -1.22 -8.13
CA MET A 838 24.04 -2.04 -8.50
C MET A 838 24.00 -3.45 -7.94
N THR A 839 23.37 -3.63 -6.77
CA THR A 839 23.12 -4.97 -6.20
C THR A 839 22.08 -5.75 -7.01
N TYR A 840 21.08 -5.06 -7.60
CA TYR A 840 19.96 -5.70 -8.32
C TYR A 840 20.16 -5.76 -9.83
N THR A 841 21.22 -5.14 -10.37
CA THR A 841 21.38 -5.04 -11.81
C THR A 841 21.49 -6.40 -12.49
N THR A 842 20.78 -6.53 -13.62
CA THR A 842 20.85 -7.69 -14.51
C THR A 842 21.68 -7.39 -15.77
N GLU A 843 22.14 -6.13 -15.93
CA GLU A 843 22.89 -5.71 -17.09
C GLU A 843 24.31 -6.28 -17.06
N ARG A 844 24.66 -7.03 -18.10
CA ARG A 844 25.95 -7.74 -18.20
C ARG A 844 27.15 -6.82 -18.01
N ALA A 845 27.15 -5.67 -18.67
CA ALA A 845 28.28 -4.73 -18.59
C ALA A 845 28.48 -4.14 -17.18
N GLU A 846 27.39 -3.96 -16.44
CA GLU A 846 27.42 -3.48 -15.05
C GLU A 846 27.91 -4.56 -14.09
N LYS A 847 27.48 -5.81 -14.27
CA LYS A 847 27.98 -6.96 -13.52
C LYS A 847 29.47 -7.18 -13.75
N GLU A 848 29.94 -7.11 -15.01
CA GLU A 848 31.36 -7.24 -15.35
C GLU A 848 32.20 -6.13 -14.71
N ALA A 849 31.73 -4.89 -14.76
CA ALA A 849 32.42 -3.76 -14.13
C ALA A 849 32.49 -3.90 -12.58
N LEU A 850 31.41 -4.35 -11.93
CA LEU A 850 31.42 -4.60 -10.49
C LEU A 850 32.35 -5.76 -10.10
N LYS A 851 32.39 -6.81 -10.92
CA LYS A 851 33.33 -7.94 -10.75
C LYS A 851 34.79 -7.49 -10.82
N LEU A 852 35.13 -6.61 -11.76
CA LEU A 852 36.47 -6.00 -11.85
C LEU A 852 36.82 -5.26 -10.55
N TYR A 853 35.91 -4.48 -9.98
CA TYR A 853 36.13 -3.82 -8.69
C TYR A 853 36.41 -4.83 -7.58
N LYS A 854 35.61 -5.89 -7.47
CA LYS A 854 35.75 -6.93 -6.44
C LYS A 854 37.11 -7.65 -6.56
N GLU A 855 37.48 -8.06 -7.76
CA GLU A 855 38.72 -8.80 -8.04
C GLU A 855 39.97 -7.95 -7.80
N GLN A 856 40.01 -6.71 -8.33
CA GLN A 856 41.19 -5.85 -8.23
C GLN A 856 41.38 -5.26 -6.81
N LEU A 857 40.32 -4.98 -6.10
CA LEU A 857 40.38 -4.49 -4.73
C LEU A 857 40.52 -5.64 -3.70
N GLN A 858 40.34 -6.90 -4.13
CA GLN A 858 40.33 -8.08 -3.26
C GLN A 858 39.42 -7.88 -2.02
N CYS A 859 38.22 -7.35 -2.24
CA CYS A 859 37.32 -6.93 -1.20
C CYS A 859 35.98 -7.71 -1.22
N SER A 860 35.15 -7.53 -0.19
CA SER A 860 33.80 -8.08 -0.17
C SER A 860 32.93 -7.48 -1.27
N HIS A 861 31.81 -8.14 -1.56
CA HIS A 861 30.84 -7.64 -2.55
C HIS A 861 30.29 -6.26 -2.16
N GLN A 862 30.01 -6.05 -0.87
CA GLN A 862 29.57 -4.76 -0.32
C GLN A 862 30.62 -3.66 -0.57
N GLU A 863 31.89 -3.90 -0.23
CA GLU A 863 32.95 -2.92 -0.40
C GLU A 863 33.19 -2.58 -1.86
N ALA A 864 33.02 -3.57 -2.76
CA ALA A 864 33.07 -3.35 -4.21
C ALA A 864 31.95 -2.42 -4.69
N ILE A 865 30.71 -2.62 -4.22
CA ILE A 865 29.58 -1.74 -4.52
C ILE A 865 29.82 -0.32 -4.03
N GLU A 866 30.34 -0.17 -2.80
CA GLU A 866 30.66 1.13 -2.22
C GLU A 866 31.71 1.88 -3.05
N ALA A 867 32.80 1.20 -3.41
CA ALA A 867 33.87 1.78 -4.23
C ALA A 867 33.38 2.17 -5.62
N TYR A 868 32.65 1.27 -6.28
CA TYR A 868 32.05 1.51 -7.59
C TYR A 868 31.10 2.71 -7.60
N CYS A 869 30.16 2.77 -6.65
CA CYS A 869 29.17 3.84 -6.55
C CYS A 869 29.81 5.19 -6.19
N ARG A 870 30.88 5.18 -5.37
CA ARG A 870 31.68 6.38 -5.08
C ARG A 870 32.34 6.90 -6.34
N ASP A 871 33.05 6.08 -7.09
CA ASP A 871 33.75 6.48 -8.32
C ASP A 871 32.76 6.89 -9.40
N TRP A 872 31.62 6.20 -9.52
CA TRP A 872 30.54 6.62 -10.41
C TRP A 872 30.02 8.01 -10.06
N SER A 873 29.82 8.31 -8.77
CA SER A 873 29.39 9.63 -8.33
C SER A 873 30.41 10.73 -8.65
N LEU A 874 31.71 10.45 -8.45
CA LEU A 874 32.81 11.39 -8.75
C LEU A 874 33.03 11.59 -10.25
N SER A 875 32.65 10.63 -11.08
CA SER A 875 32.85 10.70 -12.54
C SER A 875 31.93 11.73 -13.22
N GLY A 876 30.86 12.18 -12.58
CA GLY A 876 29.83 13.05 -13.16
C GLY A 876 28.98 12.40 -14.25
N ILE A 877 29.18 11.09 -14.55
CA ILE A 877 28.39 10.37 -15.54
C ILE A 877 27.01 10.01 -14.93
N SER A 878 25.94 10.47 -15.57
CA SER A 878 24.58 10.23 -15.06
C SER A 878 24.08 8.79 -15.30
N LYS A 879 24.41 8.19 -16.45
CA LYS A 879 23.93 6.86 -16.83
C LYS A 879 24.85 5.76 -16.32
N SER A 880 24.28 4.77 -15.61
CA SER A 880 25.00 3.63 -15.05
C SER A 880 25.75 2.83 -16.13
N LEU A 881 25.08 2.47 -17.22
CA LEU A 881 25.66 1.70 -18.32
C LEU A 881 26.87 2.42 -18.95
N ALA A 882 26.83 3.73 -19.13
CA ALA A 882 27.94 4.49 -19.68
C ALA A 882 29.14 4.49 -18.74
N PHE A 883 28.94 4.54 -17.43
CA PHE A 883 30.02 4.41 -16.46
C PHE A 883 30.60 2.99 -16.46
N ALA A 884 29.76 1.97 -16.48
CA ALA A 884 30.18 0.56 -16.58
C ALA A 884 31.03 0.30 -17.83
N GLN A 885 30.61 0.79 -18.99
CA GLN A 885 31.40 0.68 -20.24
C GLN A 885 32.75 1.38 -20.13
N LYS A 886 32.81 2.54 -19.46
CA LYS A 886 34.10 3.24 -19.22
C LYS A 886 35.03 2.41 -18.34
N VAL A 887 34.50 1.77 -17.29
CA VAL A 887 35.26 0.88 -16.40
C VAL A 887 35.79 -0.34 -17.19
N ASN A 888 34.90 -1.03 -17.92
CA ASN A 888 35.22 -2.21 -18.68
C ASN A 888 36.28 -1.92 -19.79
N ASN A 889 36.16 -0.79 -20.48
CA ASN A 889 37.13 -0.34 -21.48
C ASN A 889 38.51 -0.01 -20.90
N ALA A 890 38.52 0.52 -19.66
CA ALA A 890 39.76 0.78 -18.93
C ALA A 890 40.41 -0.50 -18.39
N GLY A 891 39.63 -1.57 -18.18
CA GLY A 891 40.05 -2.84 -17.60
C GLY A 891 40.60 -2.73 -16.17
N GLN A 892 40.31 -1.62 -15.49
CA GLN A 892 40.82 -1.34 -14.14
C GLN A 892 39.90 -0.43 -13.35
N VAL A 893 40.02 -0.50 -12.03
CA VAL A 893 39.33 0.40 -11.07
C VAL A 893 39.78 1.83 -11.30
N LEU A 894 38.85 2.77 -11.43
CA LEU A 894 39.17 4.15 -11.82
C LEU A 894 39.79 4.98 -10.69
N ASN A 895 39.56 4.60 -9.39
CA ASN A 895 40.11 5.26 -8.19
C ASN A 895 40.03 6.80 -8.25
N LEU A 896 38.88 7.34 -8.63
CA LEU A 896 38.69 8.77 -8.77
C LEU A 896 38.79 9.46 -7.40
N LYS A 897 39.71 10.44 -7.29
CA LYS A 897 39.84 11.26 -6.07
C LYS A 897 38.89 12.45 -6.13
N GLN A 898 38.28 12.81 -5.01
CA GLN A 898 37.63 14.11 -4.89
C GLN A 898 38.65 15.20 -5.17
N ASN A 899 38.42 15.99 -6.21
CA ASN A 899 39.10 17.27 -6.34
C ASN A 899 38.64 18.16 -5.18
N LYS A 900 39.56 18.48 -4.27
CA LYS A 900 39.34 19.39 -3.15
C LYS A 900 39.03 20.80 -3.65
#